data_e578eb929047f92642e8963961149365
#
_entry.id   e578eb929047f92642e8963961149365
#
_cell.length_a   1.000
_cell.length_b   1.000
_cell.length_c   1.000
_cell.angle_alpha   90.00
_cell.angle_beta   90.00
_cell.angle_gamma   90.00
#
_symmetry.space_group_name_H-M   'P 1'
#
loop_
_entity.id
_entity.type
_entity.pdbx_description
1 polymer ?
#
loop_
_entity_poly.entity_id
_entity_poly.type
_entity_poly.pdbx_seq_one_letter_code
_entity_poly.pdbx_strand_id
1 'polypeptide(L)'
;MFPVVEGRPMREQLRFLHLNTVQLSKLLQENVPSYEKEPGFEQFKVSERSHGNWIRLYLEENNSEVLFNLGARVRRQYLDALRTLRLSLSKRAAQYDVYSMAAGTVLVLEVLALLLLSVPQALGSRAELDVPLLSPVCSLLFYLLLLALAALHVAVCTAADSSCYLCSLPWLAAGGVMALTAALLCAVVSTLTRTFAGGKCLSQNPPQSTSRWSELDLLSFLGTVGHVLSLGASSFIEEEHQTWYFLINTLCLALCHQIYRNCFLGDDCAPQRCPHMGEEFDGVTVALQGKRAGPEGWELSRAPTDPSSLEALRGPERWMVLASPWLVLACCRLLRSLNQTGVQWAHRPDLGHWLTSSDHKSELSVLAALSLTMIFVLVQKRCSLTSKVAMAFGLLGIYCYRAAIGNVLFPWQQDNKDISKGITEARFVYVFVLGILFTGTKDLLKSQIVAADFTARTVGLWEIHSGLVLLAALLLRPHNLPVLVLSLAIQTIMTQFIWRPLRHNVTEVTVMHYWFGQAFFYFQGNSNSIATVDISAGFVGLDAYMEIPAVFLTAFATYSGPVLWASHLVNFLTSKASSGSALSRACFCYALICSTPVSVYIVLVTSLRYHLFIWSVFSPKLLYEGMHLLITAAVCIFFTAMDQTNTKS
;
A
#
# COMPACT_ATOMS: atom_id res chain seq x y z
N MET A 1 -12.16 -27.68 -21.77
CA MET A 1 -12.22 -28.15 -23.18
C MET A 1 -11.40 -29.41 -23.32
N PHE A 2 -11.88 -30.36 -24.13
CA PHE A 2 -11.17 -31.61 -24.38
C PHE A 2 -10.09 -31.40 -25.45
N PRO A 3 -8.88 -31.94 -25.27
CA PRO A 3 -7.82 -31.83 -26.27
C PRO A 3 -8.15 -32.69 -27.50
N VAL A 4 -8.07 -32.07 -28.67
CA VAL A 4 -8.28 -32.75 -29.95
C VAL A 4 -6.92 -33.13 -30.52
N VAL A 5 -6.58 -34.41 -30.42
CA VAL A 5 -5.29 -34.95 -30.91
C VAL A 5 -5.44 -35.45 -32.33
N GLU A 6 -4.60 -35.03 -33.26
CA GLU A 6 -4.70 -35.35 -34.68
C GLU A 6 -4.52 -36.84 -35.00
N GLY A 7 -3.81 -37.59 -34.19
CA GLY A 7 -3.61 -39.04 -34.37
C GLY A 7 -4.77 -39.94 -33.95
N ARG A 8 -5.89 -39.39 -33.44
CA ARG A 8 -7.05 -40.17 -33.03
C ARG A 8 -7.98 -40.46 -34.21
N PRO A 9 -8.80 -41.53 -34.12
CA PRO A 9 -9.82 -41.83 -35.13
C PRO A 9 -10.76 -40.63 -35.35
N MET A 10 -11.20 -40.39 -36.59
CA MET A 10 -12.05 -39.27 -36.98
C MET A 10 -13.32 -39.17 -36.11
N ARG A 11 -13.91 -40.30 -35.73
CA ARG A 11 -15.08 -40.37 -34.85
C ARG A 11 -14.85 -39.73 -33.51
N GLU A 12 -13.70 -39.97 -32.87
CA GLU A 12 -13.36 -39.39 -31.58
C GLU A 12 -13.05 -37.90 -31.70
N GLN A 13 -12.36 -37.50 -32.77
CA GLN A 13 -12.07 -36.09 -33.01
C GLN A 13 -13.36 -35.29 -33.17
N LEU A 14 -14.31 -35.76 -33.94
CA LEU A 14 -15.62 -35.11 -34.14
C LEU A 14 -16.43 -35.07 -32.84
N ARG A 15 -16.39 -36.14 -32.03
CA ARG A 15 -17.05 -36.18 -30.73
C ARG A 15 -16.49 -35.12 -29.78
N PHE A 16 -15.19 -34.98 -29.68
CA PHE A 16 -14.56 -33.97 -28.81
C PHE A 16 -14.81 -32.54 -29.31
N LEU A 17 -14.77 -32.32 -30.63
CA LEU A 17 -15.11 -31.04 -31.23
C LEU A 17 -16.57 -30.66 -30.95
N HIS A 18 -17.48 -31.60 -31.08
CA HIS A 18 -18.89 -31.40 -30.75
C HIS A 18 -19.07 -31.01 -29.27
N LEU A 19 -18.49 -31.77 -28.34
CA LEU A 19 -18.55 -31.47 -26.90
C LEU A 19 -17.99 -30.08 -26.56
N ASN A 20 -16.83 -29.73 -27.11
CA ASN A 20 -16.23 -28.41 -26.92
C ASN A 20 -17.14 -27.29 -27.46
N THR A 21 -17.75 -27.50 -28.62
CA THR A 21 -18.62 -26.49 -29.24
C THR A 21 -19.94 -26.35 -28.46
N VAL A 22 -20.49 -27.44 -27.95
CA VAL A 22 -21.66 -27.42 -27.05
C VAL A 22 -21.37 -26.65 -25.76
N GLN A 23 -20.19 -26.84 -25.15
CA GLN A 23 -19.79 -26.09 -23.96
C GLN A 23 -19.76 -24.59 -24.23
N LEU A 24 -19.13 -24.17 -25.36
CA LEU A 24 -19.07 -22.74 -25.70
C LEU A 24 -20.44 -22.17 -26.09
N SER A 25 -21.27 -22.95 -26.78
CA SER A 25 -22.63 -22.52 -27.14
C SER A 25 -23.51 -22.31 -25.91
N LYS A 26 -23.40 -23.18 -24.89
CA LYS A 26 -24.10 -23.00 -23.61
C LYS A 26 -23.65 -21.74 -22.89
N LEU A 27 -22.32 -21.51 -22.80
CA LEU A 27 -21.79 -20.27 -22.23
C LEU A 27 -22.29 -19.03 -22.98
N LEU A 28 -22.41 -19.10 -24.31
CA LEU A 28 -22.98 -18.00 -25.09
C LEU A 28 -24.46 -17.79 -24.76
N GLN A 29 -25.26 -18.87 -24.63
CA GLN A 29 -26.67 -18.79 -24.24
C GLN A 29 -26.89 -18.17 -22.88
N GLU A 30 -26.04 -18.50 -21.89
CA GLU A 30 -26.12 -17.97 -20.53
C GLU A 30 -25.75 -16.49 -20.44
N ASN A 31 -24.84 -16.03 -21.31
CA ASN A 31 -24.27 -14.66 -21.21
C ASN A 31 -24.82 -13.68 -22.27
N VAL A 32 -25.57 -14.14 -23.28
CA VAL A 32 -26.02 -13.31 -24.40
C VAL A 32 -27.52 -13.48 -24.63
N PRO A 33 -28.35 -12.47 -24.30
CA PRO A 33 -29.81 -12.57 -24.48
C PRO A 33 -30.26 -12.83 -25.93
N SER A 34 -29.48 -12.37 -26.92
CA SER A 34 -29.76 -12.50 -28.35
C SER A 34 -28.83 -13.49 -29.06
N TYR A 35 -28.41 -14.57 -28.37
CA TYR A 35 -27.44 -15.54 -28.85
C TYR A 35 -27.80 -16.19 -30.20
N GLU A 36 -29.09 -16.28 -30.54
CA GLU A 36 -29.55 -16.88 -31.80
C GLU A 36 -29.10 -16.11 -33.05
N LYS A 37 -28.87 -14.79 -32.92
CA LYS A 37 -28.40 -13.93 -34.01
C LYS A 37 -26.87 -13.92 -34.16
N GLU A 38 -26.16 -14.56 -33.25
CA GLU A 38 -24.70 -14.61 -33.30
C GLU A 38 -24.21 -15.58 -34.37
N PRO A 39 -23.30 -15.16 -35.26
CA PRO A 39 -22.83 -15.98 -36.39
C PRO A 39 -22.19 -17.30 -35.94
N GLY A 40 -21.56 -17.33 -34.76
CA GLY A 40 -20.94 -18.51 -34.19
C GLY A 40 -21.97 -19.57 -33.78
N PHE A 41 -23.16 -19.16 -33.33
CA PHE A 41 -24.22 -20.06 -32.95
C PHE A 41 -24.91 -20.68 -34.19
N GLU A 42 -25.08 -19.89 -35.24
CA GLU A 42 -25.60 -20.39 -36.52
C GLU A 42 -24.64 -21.41 -37.15
N GLN A 43 -23.33 -21.10 -37.17
CA GLN A 43 -22.32 -22.05 -37.66
C GLN A 43 -22.28 -23.34 -36.82
N PHE A 44 -22.49 -23.25 -35.51
CA PHE A 44 -22.62 -24.44 -34.67
C PHE A 44 -23.79 -25.30 -35.06
N LYS A 45 -25.01 -24.74 -35.27
CA LYS A 45 -26.18 -25.49 -35.71
C LYS A 45 -25.96 -26.18 -37.07
N VAL A 46 -25.29 -25.50 -38.00
CA VAL A 46 -24.93 -26.10 -39.31
C VAL A 46 -23.94 -27.25 -39.11
N SER A 47 -22.94 -27.10 -38.26
CA SER A 47 -21.95 -28.14 -37.96
C SER A 47 -22.61 -29.37 -37.31
N GLU A 48 -23.54 -29.13 -36.39
CA GLU A 48 -24.30 -30.20 -35.71
C GLU A 48 -25.16 -31.02 -36.67
N ARG A 49 -25.87 -30.35 -37.58
CA ARG A 49 -26.64 -31.03 -38.64
C ARG A 49 -25.72 -31.86 -39.55
N SER A 50 -24.61 -31.30 -39.97
CA SER A 50 -23.62 -31.99 -40.80
C SER A 50 -23.01 -33.20 -40.08
N HIS A 51 -22.79 -33.10 -38.77
CA HIS A 51 -22.32 -34.21 -37.94
C HIS A 51 -23.36 -35.31 -37.80
N GLY A 52 -24.64 -34.94 -37.60
CA GLY A 52 -25.74 -35.89 -37.58
C GLY A 52 -25.83 -36.71 -38.92
N ASN A 53 -25.68 -36.03 -40.05
CA ASN A 53 -25.62 -36.67 -41.35
C ASN A 53 -24.41 -37.60 -41.50
N TRP A 54 -23.24 -37.18 -40.99
CA TRP A 54 -22.03 -38.03 -40.99
C TRP A 54 -22.19 -39.28 -40.12
N ILE A 55 -22.83 -39.16 -38.93
CA ILE A 55 -23.13 -40.32 -38.06
C ILE A 55 -24.09 -41.29 -38.76
N ARG A 56 -25.09 -40.76 -39.42
CA ARG A 56 -26.05 -41.58 -40.14
C ARG A 56 -25.39 -42.39 -41.26
N LEU A 57 -24.57 -41.74 -42.09
CA LEU A 57 -23.80 -42.40 -43.14
C LEU A 57 -22.77 -43.39 -42.59
N TYR A 58 -22.18 -43.09 -41.44
CA TYR A 58 -21.25 -43.99 -40.75
C TYR A 58 -21.92 -45.30 -40.29
N LEU A 59 -23.22 -45.26 -39.99
CA LEU A 59 -24.01 -46.43 -39.58
C LEU A 59 -24.59 -47.23 -40.77
N GLU A 60 -24.84 -46.55 -41.90
CA GLU A 60 -25.55 -47.12 -43.06
C GLU A 60 -24.58 -47.59 -44.14
N GLU A 61 -23.36 -47.09 -44.29
CA GLU A 61 -22.53 -47.32 -45.45
C GLU A 61 -21.04 -47.66 -45.15
N ASN A 62 -20.54 -48.57 -46.04
CA ASN A 62 -19.16 -49.06 -46.00
C ASN A 62 -18.16 -48.25 -46.88
N ASN A 63 -18.53 -47.08 -47.41
CA ASN A 63 -17.64 -46.30 -48.27
C ASN A 63 -16.71 -45.38 -47.50
N SER A 64 -15.51 -45.85 -47.22
CA SER A 64 -14.52 -45.19 -46.34
C SER A 64 -14.03 -43.82 -46.87
N GLU A 65 -14.00 -43.63 -48.19
CA GLU A 65 -13.47 -42.40 -48.80
C GLU A 65 -14.46 -41.22 -48.67
N VAL A 66 -15.75 -41.49 -48.92
CA VAL A 66 -16.82 -40.50 -48.75
C VAL A 66 -16.95 -40.09 -47.28
N LEU A 67 -16.90 -41.07 -46.38
CA LEU A 67 -16.92 -40.84 -44.92
C LEU A 67 -15.74 -40.00 -44.45
N PHE A 68 -14.54 -40.23 -44.96
CA PHE A 68 -13.34 -39.46 -44.61
C PHE A 68 -13.47 -38.01 -45.09
N ASN A 69 -13.86 -37.79 -46.35
CA ASN A 69 -14.03 -36.47 -46.94
C ASN A 69 -15.13 -35.67 -46.25
N LEU A 70 -16.24 -36.29 -45.91
CA LEU A 70 -17.34 -35.68 -45.17
C LEU A 70 -16.92 -35.37 -43.73
N GLY A 71 -16.20 -36.27 -43.05
CA GLY A 71 -15.65 -36.08 -41.73
C GLY A 71 -14.65 -34.92 -41.67
N ALA A 72 -13.77 -34.81 -42.65
CA ALA A 72 -12.85 -33.70 -42.78
C ALA A 72 -13.54 -32.34 -42.96
N ARG A 73 -14.68 -32.34 -43.71
CA ARG A 73 -15.52 -31.15 -43.88
C ARG A 73 -16.22 -30.76 -42.57
N VAL A 74 -16.82 -31.69 -41.86
CA VAL A 74 -17.46 -31.47 -40.57
C VAL A 74 -16.47 -30.99 -39.54
N ARG A 75 -15.26 -31.55 -39.52
CA ARG A 75 -14.14 -31.08 -38.65
C ARG A 75 -13.83 -29.62 -38.90
N ARG A 76 -13.69 -29.18 -40.14
CA ARG A 76 -13.45 -27.76 -40.47
C ARG A 76 -14.61 -26.88 -40.00
N GLN A 77 -15.85 -27.28 -40.22
CA GLN A 77 -17.03 -26.54 -39.76
C GLN A 77 -17.03 -26.35 -38.24
N TYR A 78 -16.72 -27.40 -37.47
CA TYR A 78 -16.59 -27.26 -36.00
C TYR A 78 -15.44 -26.35 -35.58
N LEU A 79 -14.29 -26.41 -36.22
CA LEU A 79 -13.17 -25.55 -35.93
C LEU A 79 -13.50 -24.07 -36.20
N ASP A 80 -14.20 -23.79 -37.29
CA ASP A 80 -14.65 -22.44 -37.64
C ASP A 80 -15.75 -21.96 -36.68
N ALA A 81 -16.70 -22.82 -36.30
CA ALA A 81 -17.68 -22.50 -35.27
C ALA A 81 -17.03 -22.22 -33.90
N LEU A 82 -16.05 -23.03 -33.50
CA LEU A 82 -15.29 -22.80 -32.26
C LEU A 82 -14.53 -21.47 -32.26
N ARG A 83 -13.93 -21.12 -33.40
CA ARG A 83 -13.21 -19.82 -33.54
C ARG A 83 -14.17 -18.66 -33.41
N THR A 84 -15.31 -18.71 -34.12
CA THR A 84 -16.32 -17.65 -34.12
C THR A 84 -17.00 -17.51 -32.74
N LEU A 85 -17.38 -18.61 -32.11
CA LEU A 85 -17.93 -18.63 -30.75
C LEU A 85 -16.96 -18.06 -29.73
N ARG A 86 -15.68 -18.46 -29.82
CA ARG A 86 -14.64 -17.94 -28.99
C ARG A 86 -14.46 -16.41 -29.16
N LEU A 87 -14.48 -15.95 -30.43
CA LEU A 87 -14.35 -14.51 -30.72
C LEU A 87 -15.57 -13.73 -30.21
N SER A 88 -16.80 -14.24 -30.39
CA SER A 88 -18.02 -13.60 -29.88
C SER A 88 -18.01 -13.54 -28.36
N LEU A 89 -17.65 -14.63 -27.66
CA LEU A 89 -17.53 -14.67 -26.21
C LEU A 89 -16.42 -13.76 -25.71
N SER A 90 -15.23 -13.81 -26.35
CA SER A 90 -14.09 -12.96 -25.98
C SER A 90 -14.39 -11.47 -26.16
N LYS A 91 -15.06 -11.10 -27.28
CA LYS A 91 -15.44 -9.72 -27.55
C LYS A 91 -16.42 -9.18 -26.50
N ARG A 92 -17.32 -10.01 -25.99
CA ARG A 92 -18.30 -9.62 -24.95
C ARG A 92 -17.74 -9.71 -23.54
N ALA A 93 -16.97 -10.75 -23.23
CA ALA A 93 -16.28 -10.86 -21.94
C ALA A 93 -15.24 -9.77 -21.72
N ALA A 94 -14.72 -9.19 -22.80
CA ALA A 94 -13.75 -8.11 -22.80
C ALA A 94 -14.38 -6.72 -23.08
N GLN A 95 -15.66 -6.52 -22.77
CA GLN A 95 -16.26 -5.19 -22.79
C GLN A 95 -15.79 -4.42 -21.54
N TYR A 96 -14.73 -3.66 -21.70
CA TYR A 96 -14.25 -2.74 -20.66
C TYR A 96 -15.01 -1.43 -20.75
N ASP A 97 -15.41 -0.92 -19.61
CA ASP A 97 -15.96 0.43 -19.47
C ASP A 97 -14.82 1.47 -19.61
N VAL A 98 -14.48 1.75 -20.85
CA VAL A 98 -13.39 2.68 -21.20
C VAL A 98 -13.65 4.08 -20.67
N TYR A 99 -14.92 4.51 -20.58
CA TYR A 99 -15.27 5.83 -20.10
C TYR A 99 -14.98 5.97 -18.59
N SER A 100 -15.44 5.04 -17.77
CA SER A 100 -15.16 5.03 -16.33
C SER A 100 -13.67 4.87 -16.05
N MET A 101 -12.97 4.01 -16.82
CA MET A 101 -11.52 3.85 -16.71
C MET A 101 -10.77 5.15 -17.08
N ALA A 102 -11.17 5.82 -18.15
CA ALA A 102 -10.56 7.09 -18.56
C ALA A 102 -10.81 8.19 -17.52
N ALA A 103 -12.03 8.31 -17.00
CA ALA A 103 -12.36 9.27 -15.95
C ALA A 103 -11.52 9.05 -14.68
N GLY A 104 -11.40 7.80 -14.22
CA GLY A 104 -10.55 7.46 -13.07
C GLY A 104 -9.07 7.74 -13.32
N THR A 105 -8.57 7.43 -14.53
CA THR A 105 -7.18 7.72 -14.93
C THR A 105 -6.90 9.22 -14.92
N VAL A 106 -7.79 10.04 -15.49
CA VAL A 106 -7.67 11.50 -15.50
C VAL A 106 -7.61 12.05 -14.09
N LEU A 107 -8.53 11.65 -13.21
CA LEU A 107 -8.53 12.08 -11.80
C LEU A 107 -7.21 11.82 -11.09
N VAL A 108 -6.67 10.62 -11.24
CA VAL A 108 -5.40 10.24 -10.58
C VAL A 108 -4.22 11.03 -11.15
N LEU A 109 -4.20 11.27 -12.47
CA LEU A 109 -3.17 12.09 -13.13
C LEU A 109 -3.26 13.56 -12.74
N GLU A 110 -4.45 14.12 -12.55
CA GLU A 110 -4.66 15.49 -12.05
C GLU A 110 -4.11 15.66 -10.63
N VAL A 111 -4.40 14.69 -9.75
CA VAL A 111 -3.85 14.69 -8.37
C VAL A 111 -2.31 14.62 -8.40
N LEU A 112 -1.72 13.74 -9.21
CA LEU A 112 -0.28 13.66 -9.35
C LEU A 112 0.31 14.96 -9.90
N ALA A 113 -0.29 15.55 -10.94
CA ALA A 113 0.16 16.81 -11.51
C ALA A 113 0.13 17.94 -10.46
N LEU A 114 -0.95 18.02 -9.67
CA LEU A 114 -1.06 19.00 -8.60
C LEU A 114 0.02 18.80 -7.54
N LEU A 115 0.27 17.57 -7.11
CA LEU A 115 1.33 17.26 -6.16
C LEU A 115 2.71 17.64 -6.71
N LEU A 116 3.02 17.27 -7.96
CA LEU A 116 4.31 17.61 -8.58
C LEU A 116 4.53 19.12 -8.73
N LEU A 117 3.49 19.86 -9.14
CA LEU A 117 3.56 21.32 -9.25
C LEU A 117 3.70 22.01 -7.88
N SER A 118 3.22 21.36 -6.82
CA SER A 118 3.30 21.89 -5.45
C SER A 118 4.64 21.58 -4.75
N VAL A 119 5.50 20.72 -5.31
CA VAL A 119 6.80 20.32 -4.72
C VAL A 119 7.66 21.53 -4.32
N PRO A 120 7.87 22.58 -5.15
CA PRO A 120 8.72 23.72 -4.77
C PRO A 120 8.19 24.50 -3.57
N GLN A 121 6.86 24.56 -3.42
CA GLN A 121 6.20 25.25 -2.31
C GLN A 121 6.21 24.41 -1.02
N ALA A 122 5.91 23.13 -1.15
CA ALA A 122 5.84 22.21 0.00
C ALA A 122 7.21 21.88 0.62
N LEU A 123 8.27 21.86 -0.18
CA LEU A 123 9.65 21.63 0.28
C LEU A 123 10.41 22.93 0.58
N GLY A 124 9.91 24.08 0.13
CA GLY A 124 10.44 25.39 0.48
C GLY A 124 10.05 25.84 1.89
N SER A 125 10.75 26.83 2.43
CA SER A 125 10.54 27.36 3.80
C SER A 125 9.21 28.10 4.00
N ARG A 126 8.41 28.33 2.96
CA ARG A 126 7.07 28.94 3.03
C ARG A 126 5.98 27.90 2.76
N ALA A 127 5.51 27.30 3.85
CA ALA A 127 4.59 26.17 3.82
C ALA A 127 3.10 26.56 3.80
N GLU A 128 2.70 27.65 3.18
CA GLU A 128 1.27 27.90 2.92
C GLU A 128 0.94 27.50 1.49
N LEU A 129 0.26 26.37 1.36
CA LEU A 129 -0.38 25.93 0.12
C LEU A 129 -1.60 26.83 -0.13
N ASP A 130 -1.35 28.05 -0.59
CA ASP A 130 -2.40 28.98 -0.95
C ASP A 130 -2.91 28.60 -2.35
N VAL A 131 -3.89 27.70 -2.40
CA VAL A 131 -4.59 27.37 -3.64
C VAL A 131 -5.64 28.45 -3.90
N PRO A 132 -5.47 29.36 -4.87
CA PRO A 132 -6.41 30.45 -5.08
C PRO A 132 -7.62 29.97 -5.89
N LEU A 133 -8.48 29.21 -5.26
CA LEU A 133 -9.77 28.81 -5.82
C LEU A 133 -10.78 29.96 -5.94
N LEU A 134 -10.48 31.13 -5.37
CA LEU A 134 -11.40 32.26 -5.24
C LEU A 134 -11.21 33.36 -6.30
N SER A 135 -10.35 33.20 -7.31
CA SER A 135 -10.25 34.14 -8.41
C SER A 135 -11.49 34.05 -9.31
N PRO A 136 -12.11 35.18 -9.75
CA PRO A 136 -13.28 35.16 -10.63
C PRO A 136 -13.01 34.44 -11.96
N VAL A 137 -11.78 34.49 -12.45
CA VAL A 137 -11.34 33.75 -13.65
C VAL A 137 -11.34 32.23 -13.40
N CYS A 138 -10.86 31.78 -12.23
CA CYS A 138 -10.89 30.38 -11.86
C CYS A 138 -12.33 29.87 -11.67
N SER A 139 -13.22 30.70 -11.12
CA SER A 139 -14.63 30.34 -11.00
C SER A 139 -15.30 30.19 -12.35
N LEU A 140 -15.04 31.11 -13.28
CA LEU A 140 -15.58 31.00 -14.64
C LEU A 140 -15.05 29.73 -15.35
N LEU A 141 -13.76 29.46 -15.24
CA LEU A 141 -13.14 28.27 -15.81
C LEU A 141 -13.75 26.99 -15.22
N PHE A 142 -13.98 26.96 -13.89
CA PHE A 142 -14.61 25.84 -13.22
C PHE A 142 -16.00 25.54 -13.78
N TYR A 143 -16.87 26.55 -13.90
CA TYR A 143 -18.22 26.36 -14.44
C TYR A 143 -18.23 25.96 -15.91
N LEU A 144 -17.31 26.50 -16.73
CA LEU A 144 -17.17 26.08 -18.12
C LEU A 144 -16.72 24.64 -18.27
N LEU A 145 -15.74 24.22 -17.44
CA LEU A 145 -15.27 22.83 -17.43
C LEU A 145 -16.35 21.88 -16.92
N LEU A 146 -17.07 22.26 -15.87
CA LEU A 146 -18.17 21.47 -15.34
C LEU A 146 -19.27 21.27 -16.39
N LEU A 147 -19.64 22.34 -17.11
CA LEU A 147 -20.61 22.27 -18.19
C LEU A 147 -20.13 21.36 -19.34
N ALA A 148 -18.85 21.49 -19.73
CA ALA A 148 -18.26 20.65 -20.78
C ALA A 148 -18.23 19.17 -20.38
N LEU A 149 -17.84 18.86 -19.13
CA LEU A 149 -17.84 17.50 -18.61
C LEU A 149 -19.26 16.94 -18.50
N ALA A 150 -20.24 17.73 -18.07
CA ALA A 150 -21.63 17.33 -18.02
C ALA A 150 -22.19 17.04 -19.43
N ALA A 151 -21.88 17.89 -20.42
CA ALA A 151 -22.26 17.66 -21.81
C ALA A 151 -21.63 16.39 -22.39
N LEU A 152 -20.34 16.18 -22.12
CA LEU A 152 -19.62 14.95 -22.50
C LEU A 152 -20.24 13.71 -21.83
N HIS A 153 -20.55 13.79 -20.54
CA HIS A 153 -21.18 12.68 -19.80
C HIS A 153 -22.54 12.32 -20.42
N VAL A 154 -23.39 13.30 -20.68
CA VAL A 154 -24.70 13.09 -21.34
C VAL A 154 -24.51 12.49 -22.73
N ALA A 155 -23.59 13.02 -23.54
CA ALA A 155 -23.32 12.51 -24.89
C ALA A 155 -22.84 11.05 -24.87
N VAL A 156 -21.94 10.70 -23.94
CA VAL A 156 -21.46 9.31 -23.79
C VAL A 156 -22.57 8.39 -23.30
N CYS A 157 -23.34 8.81 -22.29
CA CYS A 157 -24.41 7.98 -21.73
C CYS A 157 -25.57 7.78 -22.71
N THR A 158 -25.82 8.72 -23.62
CA THR A 158 -26.82 8.54 -24.69
C THR A 158 -26.31 7.66 -25.82
N ALA A 159 -24.99 7.63 -26.06
CA ALA A 159 -24.38 6.82 -27.10
C ALA A 159 -24.01 5.40 -26.62
N ALA A 160 -23.79 5.21 -25.30
CA ALA A 160 -23.41 3.93 -24.73
C ALA A 160 -24.66 3.09 -24.40
N ASP A 161 -24.79 1.92 -25.05
CA ASP A 161 -25.75 0.90 -24.62
C ASP A 161 -25.40 0.46 -23.20
N SER A 162 -26.14 0.92 -22.18
CA SER A 162 -26.27 0.47 -20.77
C SER A 162 -25.08 -0.20 -20.02
N SER A 163 -23.90 -0.30 -20.62
CA SER A 163 -22.71 -1.01 -20.07
C SER A 163 -21.74 -0.12 -19.30
N CYS A 164 -22.02 1.17 -19.17
CA CYS A 164 -21.15 2.14 -18.50
C CYS A 164 -21.51 2.30 -17.01
N TYR A 165 -20.57 2.00 -16.12
CA TYR A 165 -20.77 2.14 -14.66
C TYR A 165 -21.03 3.59 -14.26
N LEU A 166 -20.26 4.55 -14.78
CA LEU A 166 -20.42 5.97 -14.47
C LEU A 166 -21.81 6.49 -14.91
N CYS A 167 -22.36 5.96 -16.00
CA CYS A 167 -23.70 6.29 -16.50
C CYS A 167 -24.83 5.66 -15.65
N SER A 168 -24.54 4.58 -14.94
CA SER A 168 -25.48 3.91 -14.03
C SER A 168 -25.57 4.56 -12.66
N LEU A 169 -24.60 5.46 -12.32
CA LEU A 169 -24.59 6.15 -11.05
C LEU A 169 -25.72 7.19 -10.94
N PRO A 170 -26.22 7.45 -9.71
CA PRO A 170 -27.14 8.56 -9.47
C PRO A 170 -26.53 9.87 -9.96
N TRP A 171 -27.32 10.77 -10.51
CA TRP A 171 -26.87 12.08 -11.03
C TRP A 171 -26.08 12.90 -10.01
N LEU A 172 -26.38 12.77 -8.73
CA LEU A 172 -25.64 13.43 -7.65
C LEU A 172 -24.19 12.89 -7.55
N ALA A 173 -24.00 11.59 -7.67
CA ALA A 173 -22.67 10.97 -7.61
C ALA A 173 -21.85 11.25 -8.87
N ALA A 174 -22.46 11.12 -10.05
CA ALA A 174 -21.83 11.49 -11.32
C ALA A 174 -21.48 12.98 -11.36
N GLY A 175 -22.37 13.84 -10.90
CA GLY A 175 -22.13 15.29 -10.75
C GLY A 175 -20.98 15.59 -9.77
N GLY A 176 -20.87 14.84 -8.68
CA GLY A 176 -19.76 14.94 -7.74
C GLY A 176 -18.41 14.61 -8.36
N VAL A 177 -18.34 13.52 -9.16
CA VAL A 177 -17.12 13.15 -9.89
C VAL A 177 -16.73 14.24 -10.89
N MET A 178 -17.68 14.75 -11.67
CA MET A 178 -17.42 15.84 -12.63
C MET A 178 -16.98 17.13 -11.96
N ALA A 179 -17.59 17.49 -10.83
CA ALA A 179 -17.21 18.68 -10.06
C ALA A 179 -15.80 18.53 -9.47
N LEU A 180 -15.44 17.35 -8.98
CA LEU A 180 -14.10 17.05 -8.46
C LEU A 180 -13.05 17.16 -9.59
N THR A 181 -13.29 16.54 -10.75
CA THR A 181 -12.42 16.64 -11.93
C THR A 181 -12.25 18.10 -12.37
N ALA A 182 -13.33 18.87 -12.47
CA ALA A 182 -13.26 20.28 -12.83
C ALA A 182 -12.46 21.11 -11.82
N ALA A 183 -12.65 20.85 -10.51
CA ALA A 183 -11.93 21.55 -9.45
C ALA A 183 -10.44 21.22 -9.45
N LEU A 184 -10.06 19.96 -9.61
CA LEU A 184 -8.66 19.54 -9.69
C LEU A 184 -7.97 20.14 -10.94
N LEU A 185 -8.64 20.12 -12.09
CA LEU A 185 -8.09 20.69 -13.31
C LEU A 185 -7.90 22.22 -13.18
N CYS A 186 -8.86 22.92 -12.58
CA CYS A 186 -8.71 24.34 -12.25
C CYS A 186 -7.53 24.59 -11.31
N ALA A 187 -7.35 23.76 -10.30
CA ALA A 187 -6.21 23.86 -9.39
C ALA A 187 -4.87 23.64 -10.11
N VAL A 188 -4.79 22.64 -11.00
CA VAL A 188 -3.60 22.38 -11.83
C VAL A 188 -3.29 23.57 -12.73
N VAL A 189 -4.28 24.09 -13.46
CA VAL A 189 -4.10 25.25 -14.35
C VAL A 189 -3.68 26.50 -13.57
N SER A 190 -4.31 26.72 -12.40
CA SER A 190 -3.99 27.86 -11.54
C SER A 190 -2.57 27.79 -10.98
N THR A 191 -2.13 26.62 -10.51
CA THR A 191 -0.75 26.42 -10.03
C THR A 191 0.27 26.55 -11.17
N LEU A 192 -0.06 26.03 -12.36
CA LEU A 192 0.77 26.11 -13.54
C LEU A 192 0.95 27.58 -13.99
N THR A 193 -0.14 28.36 -14.08
CA THR A 193 -0.07 29.76 -14.45
C THR A 193 0.75 30.58 -13.46
N ARG A 194 0.68 30.28 -12.17
CA ARG A 194 1.50 30.93 -11.14
C ARG A 194 2.98 30.61 -11.28
N THR A 195 3.34 29.34 -11.52
CA THR A 195 4.73 28.93 -11.71
C THR A 195 5.34 29.62 -12.92
N PHE A 196 4.59 29.72 -14.02
CA PHE A 196 5.04 30.46 -15.23
C PHE A 196 5.07 31.99 -15.06
N ALA A 197 4.10 32.57 -14.35
CA ALA A 197 4.05 34.02 -14.10
C ALA A 197 5.13 34.44 -13.07
N GLY A 198 5.37 33.62 -12.05
CA GLY A 198 6.41 33.85 -11.03
C GLY A 198 7.83 33.73 -11.58
N GLY A 199 8.05 32.92 -12.62
CA GLY A 199 9.36 32.76 -13.25
C GLY A 199 9.92 34.01 -13.88
N LYS A 200 9.08 35.00 -14.19
CA LYS A 200 9.52 36.31 -14.72
C LYS A 200 10.03 37.29 -13.64
N CYS A 201 9.66 37.06 -12.37
CA CYS A 201 10.12 37.92 -11.25
C CYS A 201 11.38 37.40 -10.52
N LEU A 202 11.80 36.13 -10.74
CA LEU A 202 12.95 35.54 -10.07
C LEU A 202 14.29 35.70 -10.80
N SER A 203 14.35 36.55 -11.81
CA SER A 203 15.56 36.74 -12.63
C SER A 203 16.61 37.69 -12.00
N GLN A 204 16.53 38.04 -10.72
CA GLN A 204 17.50 39.00 -10.15
C GLN A 204 18.49 38.45 -9.12
N ASN A 205 18.38 37.20 -8.72
CA ASN A 205 19.47 36.56 -7.94
C ASN A 205 19.63 35.10 -8.39
N PRO A 206 20.76 34.73 -9.00
CA PRO A 206 21.03 33.32 -9.25
C PRO A 206 21.09 32.62 -7.91
N PRO A 207 20.42 31.46 -7.72
CA PRO A 207 20.59 30.68 -6.52
C PRO A 207 22.04 30.19 -6.47
N GLN A 208 22.86 30.88 -5.68
CA GLN A 208 24.20 30.42 -5.31
C GLN A 208 24.04 29.28 -4.31
N SER A 209 23.69 28.12 -4.77
CA SER A 209 24.15 26.84 -4.25
C SER A 209 23.65 25.76 -5.20
N THR A 210 24.53 25.15 -5.94
CA THR A 210 24.34 23.80 -6.45
C THR A 210 24.14 22.91 -5.23
N SER A 211 22.88 22.74 -4.79
CA SER A 211 22.55 21.79 -3.74
C SER A 211 22.94 20.42 -4.26
N ARG A 212 24.11 19.96 -3.86
CA ARG A 212 24.56 18.60 -4.14
C ARG A 212 23.54 17.67 -3.51
N TRP A 213 22.87 16.86 -4.31
CA TRP A 213 21.96 15.83 -3.82
C TRP A 213 22.70 14.94 -2.82
N SER A 214 22.07 14.69 -1.68
CA SER A 214 22.55 13.68 -0.73
C SER A 214 22.54 12.32 -1.42
N GLU A 215 23.44 11.42 -1.03
CA GLU A 215 23.45 10.04 -1.52
C GLU A 215 22.12 9.35 -1.28
N LEU A 216 21.46 9.66 -0.15
CA LEU A 216 20.14 9.12 0.19
C LEU A 216 19.03 9.73 -0.66
N ASP A 217 19.10 11.03 -1.00
CA ASP A 217 18.14 11.66 -1.90
C ASP A 217 18.21 11.02 -3.29
N LEU A 218 19.43 10.82 -3.80
CA LEU A 218 19.64 10.16 -5.08
C LEU A 218 19.14 8.71 -5.05
N LEU A 219 19.44 7.96 -3.99
CA LEU A 219 18.97 6.59 -3.82
C LEU A 219 17.43 6.55 -3.75
N SER A 220 16.81 7.48 -3.00
CA SER A 220 15.36 7.58 -2.87
C SER A 220 14.70 7.86 -4.22
N PHE A 221 15.27 8.77 -4.99
CA PHE A 221 14.79 9.10 -6.33
C PHE A 221 14.94 7.93 -7.29
N LEU A 222 16.15 7.36 -7.40
CA LEU A 222 16.42 6.23 -8.30
C LEU A 222 15.64 4.98 -7.90
N GLY A 223 15.49 4.72 -6.59
CA GLY A 223 14.70 3.62 -6.08
C GLY A 223 13.22 3.75 -6.43
N THR A 224 12.65 4.94 -6.27
CA THR A 224 11.25 5.21 -6.64
C THR A 224 11.03 5.08 -8.15
N VAL A 225 11.91 5.67 -8.95
CA VAL A 225 11.84 5.55 -10.42
C VAL A 225 12.03 4.10 -10.87
N GLY A 226 13.00 3.39 -10.30
CA GLY A 226 13.24 1.97 -10.60
C GLY A 226 12.03 1.10 -10.26
N HIS A 227 11.39 1.33 -9.10
CA HIS A 227 10.16 0.65 -8.74
C HIS A 227 9.02 0.92 -9.73
N VAL A 228 8.79 2.20 -10.07
CA VAL A 228 7.75 2.58 -11.06
C VAL A 228 8.00 1.91 -12.42
N LEU A 229 9.24 1.87 -12.89
CA LEU A 229 9.58 1.21 -14.15
C LEU A 229 9.39 -0.31 -14.08
N SER A 230 9.65 -0.93 -12.94
CA SER A 230 9.44 -2.37 -12.73
C SER A 230 7.98 -2.80 -12.86
N LEU A 231 7.03 -1.90 -12.56
CA LEU A 231 5.59 -2.18 -12.69
C LEU A 231 5.14 -2.37 -14.15
N GLY A 232 5.99 -2.07 -15.13
CA GLY A 232 5.70 -2.28 -16.56
C GLY A 232 5.74 -3.74 -17.01
N ALA A 233 6.27 -4.66 -16.21
CA ALA A 233 6.39 -6.07 -16.57
C ALA A 233 5.71 -6.99 -15.54
N SER A 234 4.90 -7.95 -16.01
CA SER A 234 4.15 -8.87 -15.16
C SER A 234 5.03 -9.70 -14.23
N SER A 235 6.22 -10.12 -14.69
CA SER A 235 7.16 -10.88 -13.87
C SER A 235 7.70 -10.08 -12.68
N PHE A 236 7.94 -8.79 -12.85
CA PHE A 236 8.36 -7.94 -11.74
C PHE A 236 7.24 -7.66 -10.74
N ILE A 237 5.98 -7.63 -11.19
CA ILE A 237 4.83 -7.50 -10.30
C ILE A 237 4.65 -8.77 -9.45
N GLU A 238 4.79 -9.94 -10.05
CA GLU A 238 4.72 -11.22 -9.33
C GLU A 238 5.84 -11.36 -8.29
N GLU A 239 7.04 -10.89 -8.64
CA GLU A 239 8.25 -10.97 -7.79
C GLU A 239 8.59 -9.61 -7.13
N GLU A 240 7.62 -8.71 -6.94
CA GLU A 240 7.84 -7.37 -6.40
C GLU A 240 8.47 -7.38 -5.00
N HIS A 241 8.25 -8.42 -4.22
CA HIS A 241 8.91 -8.62 -2.94
C HIS A 241 10.45 -8.60 -3.05
N GLN A 242 11.01 -9.06 -4.18
CA GLN A 242 12.47 -9.02 -4.43
C GLN A 242 12.94 -7.58 -4.66
N THR A 243 12.14 -6.76 -5.36
CA THR A 243 12.43 -5.33 -5.57
C THR A 243 12.51 -4.59 -4.24
N TRP A 244 11.53 -4.78 -3.36
CA TRP A 244 11.54 -4.16 -2.04
C TRP A 244 12.68 -4.66 -1.16
N TYR A 245 12.97 -5.95 -1.22
CA TYR A 245 14.13 -6.51 -0.52
C TYR A 245 15.45 -5.92 -1.02
N PHE A 246 15.62 -5.77 -2.33
CA PHE A 246 16.78 -5.13 -2.93
C PHE A 246 16.92 -3.67 -2.48
N LEU A 247 15.84 -2.90 -2.51
CA LEU A 247 15.82 -1.50 -2.10
C LEU A 247 16.20 -1.33 -0.62
N ILE A 248 15.67 -2.16 0.27
CA ILE A 248 16.00 -2.13 1.70
C ILE A 248 17.46 -2.51 1.93
N ASN A 249 17.98 -3.53 1.25
CA ASN A 249 19.40 -3.90 1.36
C ASN A 249 20.31 -2.76 0.91
N THR A 250 20.00 -2.14 -0.23
CA THR A 250 20.74 -0.98 -0.75
C THR A 250 20.68 0.21 0.20
N LEU A 251 19.51 0.48 0.79
CA LEU A 251 19.34 1.50 1.83
C LEU A 251 20.23 1.23 3.05
N CYS A 252 20.23 -0.01 3.56
CA CYS A 252 21.07 -0.37 4.70
C CYS A 252 22.56 -0.19 4.40
N LEU A 253 23.01 -0.54 3.17
CA LEU A 253 24.39 -0.33 2.74
C LEU A 253 24.74 1.15 2.60
N ALA A 254 23.82 1.97 2.06
CA ALA A 254 24.02 3.41 1.97
C ALA A 254 24.11 4.06 3.37
N LEU A 255 23.29 3.61 4.32
CA LEU A 255 23.35 4.04 5.71
C LEU A 255 24.67 3.60 6.38
N CYS A 256 25.15 2.38 6.13
CA CYS A 256 26.47 1.93 6.58
C CYS A 256 27.58 2.87 6.07
N HIS A 257 27.56 3.17 4.77
CA HIS A 257 28.55 4.06 4.15
C HIS A 257 28.49 5.47 4.75
N GLN A 258 27.29 6.04 4.91
CA GLN A 258 27.11 7.36 5.52
C GLN A 258 27.62 7.41 6.97
N ILE A 259 27.29 6.40 7.78
CA ILE A 259 27.74 6.31 9.16
C ILE A 259 29.27 6.16 9.21
N TYR A 260 29.83 5.28 8.37
CA TYR A 260 31.27 5.09 8.30
C TYR A 260 31.99 6.38 7.94
N ARG A 261 31.51 7.08 6.90
CA ARG A 261 32.08 8.38 6.49
C ARG A 261 32.03 9.41 7.63
N ASN A 262 30.90 9.52 8.30
CA ASN A 262 30.75 10.49 9.40
C ASN A 262 31.56 10.10 10.65
N CYS A 263 31.81 8.81 10.90
CA CYS A 263 32.57 8.35 12.06
C CYS A 263 34.09 8.33 11.87
N PHE A 264 34.58 8.12 10.65
CA PHE A 264 36.00 7.80 10.41
C PHE A 264 36.72 8.77 9.48
N LEU A 265 36.04 9.42 8.53
CA LEU A 265 36.69 10.29 7.57
C LEU A 265 36.77 11.77 7.96
N GLY A 266 36.20 12.15 9.10
CA GLY A 266 36.29 13.53 9.61
C GLY A 266 35.76 14.59 8.63
N ASP A 267 35.60 15.80 9.06
CA ASP A 267 35.00 16.93 8.33
C ASP A 267 35.80 17.46 7.11
N ASP A 268 36.94 16.87 6.77
CA ASP A 268 37.79 17.36 5.68
C ASP A 268 37.17 17.23 4.28
N CYS A 269 36.09 16.48 4.14
CA CYS A 269 35.32 16.34 2.91
C CYS A 269 33.83 16.66 3.04
N ALA A 270 33.37 17.18 4.17
CA ALA A 270 31.98 17.64 4.29
C ALA A 270 31.81 18.88 3.40
N PRO A 271 30.90 18.86 2.37
CA PRO A 271 30.54 20.11 1.74
C PRO A 271 30.00 21.03 2.82
N GLN A 272 30.59 22.24 2.93
CA GLN A 272 30.12 23.30 3.82
C GLN A 272 28.59 23.34 3.75
N ARG A 273 27.91 22.79 4.75
CA ARG A 273 26.48 23.02 4.94
C ARG A 273 26.36 24.50 5.22
N CYS A 274 25.68 25.21 4.32
CA CYS A 274 25.39 26.61 4.47
C CYS A 274 24.81 26.86 5.87
N PRO A 275 25.34 27.85 6.62
CA PRO A 275 24.93 28.13 8.00
C PRO A 275 23.47 28.59 8.16
N HIS A 276 22.76 28.84 7.06
CA HIS A 276 21.41 29.42 7.07
C HIS A 276 20.25 28.45 7.25
N MET A 277 20.45 27.12 7.30
CA MET A 277 19.36 26.17 7.56
C MET A 277 19.30 25.66 9.00
N GLY A 278 20.25 26.05 9.85
CA GLY A 278 20.28 25.72 11.29
C GLY A 278 19.61 26.74 12.20
N GLU A 279 19.44 27.99 11.76
CA GLU A 279 18.98 29.07 12.64
C GLU A 279 17.44 29.13 12.81
N GLU A 280 16.65 28.50 11.95
CA GLU A 280 15.19 28.51 12.12
C GLU A 280 14.67 27.49 13.17
N PHE A 281 15.56 26.65 13.71
CA PHE A 281 15.21 25.70 14.78
C PHE A 281 15.49 26.21 16.20
N ASP A 282 16.30 27.26 16.37
CA ASP A 282 16.69 27.82 17.69
C ASP A 282 15.95 29.11 18.10
N GLY A 283 15.08 29.62 17.22
CA GLY A 283 14.39 30.91 17.48
C GLY A 283 13.35 30.89 18.59
N VAL A 284 12.97 29.75 19.14
CA VAL A 284 11.93 29.65 20.18
C VAL A 284 12.50 29.50 21.59
N THR A 285 13.74 29.10 21.75
CA THR A 285 14.39 28.98 23.07
C THR A 285 14.94 30.29 23.64
N VAL A 286 15.13 31.32 22.81
CA VAL A 286 15.68 32.63 23.25
C VAL A 286 14.60 33.56 23.82
N ALA A 287 13.32 33.37 23.51
CA ALA A 287 12.22 34.25 23.93
C ALA A 287 11.75 34.03 25.38
N LEU A 288 12.15 32.98 26.08
CA LEU A 288 11.68 32.65 27.43
C LEU A 288 12.67 32.95 28.55
N GLN A 289 13.87 33.47 28.28
CA GLN A 289 14.90 33.76 29.27
C GLN A 289 15.23 35.26 29.47
N GLY A 290 14.39 36.14 28.96
CA GLY A 290 14.52 37.58 29.06
C GLY A 290 13.69 38.23 30.16
N LYS A 291 13.86 37.85 31.47
CA LYS A 291 13.47 38.68 32.60
C LYS A 291 14.16 38.21 33.90
N ARG A 292 15.38 38.67 34.09
CA ARG A 292 15.91 39.12 35.42
C ARG A 292 17.26 39.78 35.19
N ALA A 293 17.21 41.07 35.15
CA ALA A 293 18.41 41.92 35.20
C ALA A 293 18.86 42.07 36.64
N GLY A 294 20.14 41.78 36.90
CA GLY A 294 20.93 42.25 38.03
C GLY A 294 22.34 42.49 37.53
N PRO A 295 23.00 43.57 37.97
CA PRO A 295 24.23 44.03 37.35
C PRO A 295 25.44 43.30 37.95
N GLU A 296 26.38 42.94 37.09
CA GLU A 296 27.81 42.73 37.26
C GLU A 296 28.30 41.42 36.59
N GLY A 297 29.33 41.59 35.76
CA GLY A 297 30.17 40.50 35.29
C GLY A 297 30.07 40.22 33.79
N TRP A 298 30.88 40.96 32.98
CA TRP A 298 31.18 40.63 31.60
C TRP A 298 32.04 39.38 31.50
N GLU A 299 31.44 38.21 31.52
CA GLU A 299 32.08 37.04 30.92
C GLU A 299 31.26 36.62 29.73
N LEU A 300 31.87 36.84 28.55
CA LEU A 300 31.42 36.38 27.25
C LEU A 300 31.46 34.85 27.28
N SER A 301 30.40 34.23 27.82
CA SER A 301 30.23 32.78 27.74
C SER A 301 30.00 32.47 26.28
N ARG A 302 31.05 32.01 25.59
CA ARG A 302 30.97 31.37 24.26
C ARG A 302 29.88 30.34 24.38
N ALA A 303 28.79 30.54 23.62
CA ALA A 303 27.82 29.47 23.36
C ALA A 303 28.60 28.25 22.86
N PRO A 304 28.45 27.08 23.48
CA PRO A 304 29.11 25.90 22.95
C PRO A 304 28.59 25.69 21.51
N THR A 305 29.51 25.83 20.56
CA THR A 305 29.32 25.26 19.22
C THR A 305 28.98 23.80 19.45
N ASP A 306 27.70 23.42 19.24
CA ASP A 306 27.25 22.04 19.36
C ASP A 306 28.16 21.16 18.50
N PRO A 307 28.99 20.30 19.12
CA PRO A 307 29.74 19.31 18.36
C PRO A 307 28.72 18.47 17.60
N SER A 308 29.01 18.07 16.36
CA SER A 308 28.12 17.17 15.59
C SER A 308 27.65 16.06 16.53
N SER A 309 26.38 15.74 16.54
CA SER A 309 25.80 14.81 17.53
C SER A 309 26.51 13.45 17.56
N LEU A 310 27.26 13.13 16.49
CA LEU A 310 28.09 11.93 16.37
C LEU A 310 29.45 12.08 17.11
N GLU A 311 30.05 13.30 17.18
CA GLU A 311 31.29 13.54 17.92
C GLU A 311 31.07 13.47 19.42
N ALA A 312 29.85 13.77 19.88
CA ALA A 312 29.44 13.63 21.27
C ALA A 312 29.28 12.18 21.72
N LEU A 313 29.09 11.23 20.79
CA LEU A 313 28.97 9.80 21.09
C LEU A 313 30.35 9.21 21.41
N ARG A 314 30.60 8.91 22.67
CA ARG A 314 31.84 8.28 23.15
C ARG A 314 31.59 6.83 23.58
N GLY A 315 32.55 5.95 23.29
CA GLY A 315 32.55 4.58 23.82
C GLY A 315 31.55 3.61 23.10
N PRO A 316 30.76 2.79 23.84
CA PRO A 316 29.96 1.71 23.29
C PRO A 316 28.84 2.21 22.36
N GLU A 317 28.33 3.43 22.57
CA GLU A 317 27.24 3.99 21.74
C GLU A 317 27.65 4.17 20.28
N ARG A 318 28.89 4.57 20.02
CA ARG A 318 29.42 4.72 18.67
C ARG A 318 29.45 3.39 17.92
N TRP A 319 29.83 2.31 18.61
CA TRP A 319 29.81 0.96 18.03
C TRP A 319 28.40 0.46 17.78
N MET A 320 27.44 0.80 18.64
CA MET A 320 26.02 0.47 18.41
C MET A 320 25.45 1.19 17.19
N VAL A 321 25.78 2.46 16.98
CA VAL A 321 25.40 3.20 15.78
C VAL A 321 26.00 2.55 14.52
N LEU A 322 27.29 2.19 14.56
CA LEU A 322 27.97 1.53 13.45
C LEU A 322 27.38 0.14 13.12
N ALA A 323 27.02 -0.61 14.15
CA ALA A 323 26.45 -1.96 13.99
C ALA A 323 24.97 -1.94 13.60
N SER A 324 24.25 -0.84 13.83
CA SER A 324 22.78 -0.79 13.68
C SER A 324 22.28 -1.11 12.26
N PRO A 325 22.85 -0.61 11.14
CA PRO A 325 22.37 -0.98 9.81
C PRO A 325 22.63 -2.45 9.47
N TRP A 326 23.73 -3.01 9.98
CA TRP A 326 24.04 -4.44 9.82
C TRP A 326 23.05 -5.31 10.57
N LEU A 327 22.64 -4.87 11.77
CA LEU A 327 21.60 -5.56 12.53
C LEU A 327 20.24 -5.50 11.83
N VAL A 328 19.88 -4.33 11.27
CA VAL A 328 18.66 -4.19 10.45
C VAL A 328 18.72 -5.13 9.24
N LEU A 329 19.85 -5.18 8.54
CA LEU A 329 20.06 -6.08 7.41
C LEU A 329 19.89 -7.55 7.80
N ALA A 330 20.48 -7.97 8.93
CA ALA A 330 20.34 -9.32 9.47
C ALA A 330 18.88 -9.65 9.81
N CYS A 331 18.15 -8.73 10.44
CA CYS A 331 16.72 -8.87 10.72
C CYS A 331 15.91 -9.03 9.42
N CYS A 332 16.15 -8.22 8.41
CA CYS A 332 15.47 -8.33 7.12
C CYS A 332 15.78 -9.65 6.40
N ARG A 333 17.01 -10.14 6.53
CA ARG A 333 17.41 -11.45 5.99
C ARG A 333 16.67 -12.60 6.67
N LEU A 334 16.51 -12.53 8.00
CA LEU A 334 15.77 -13.51 8.77
C LEU A 334 14.27 -13.49 8.40
N LEU A 335 13.70 -12.29 8.26
CA LEU A 335 12.30 -12.10 7.86
C LEU A 335 12.00 -12.72 6.48
N ARG A 336 12.90 -12.57 5.53
CA ARG A 336 12.75 -13.16 4.20
C ARG A 336 12.71 -14.69 4.23
N SER A 337 13.43 -15.33 5.15
CA SER A 337 13.42 -16.79 5.26
C SER A 337 12.19 -17.34 5.97
N LEU A 338 11.45 -16.50 6.71
CA LEU A 338 10.24 -16.91 7.42
C LEU A 338 9.06 -17.13 6.47
N ASN A 339 8.84 -16.18 5.55
CA ASN A 339 7.77 -16.23 4.55
C ASN A 339 8.39 -16.05 3.16
N GLN A 340 8.50 -17.13 2.39
CA GLN A 340 8.97 -17.08 1.02
C GLN A 340 7.76 -16.91 0.10
N THR A 341 7.66 -15.74 -0.51
CA THR A 341 6.63 -15.41 -1.50
C THR A 341 7.22 -15.45 -2.91
N GLY A 342 6.38 -15.69 -3.92
CA GLY A 342 6.79 -15.73 -5.32
C GLY A 342 6.60 -17.10 -5.98
N VAL A 343 6.50 -17.08 -7.31
CA VAL A 343 6.20 -18.26 -8.12
C VAL A 343 7.31 -19.32 -8.03
N GLN A 344 8.56 -18.89 -7.94
CA GLN A 344 9.72 -19.79 -7.87
C GLN A 344 9.75 -20.65 -6.61
N TRP A 345 9.08 -20.18 -5.53
CA TRP A 345 9.12 -20.79 -4.21
C TRP A 345 7.82 -21.51 -3.83
N ALA A 346 6.82 -21.51 -4.72
CA ALA A 346 5.50 -22.10 -4.45
C ALA A 346 5.54 -23.59 -4.04
N HIS A 347 6.60 -24.31 -4.40
CA HIS A 347 6.78 -25.73 -4.09
C HIS A 347 7.81 -26.01 -2.98
N ARG A 348 8.41 -24.97 -2.39
CA ARG A 348 9.36 -25.14 -1.29
C ARG A 348 8.73 -24.75 0.03
N PRO A 349 8.80 -25.61 1.06
CA PRO A 349 8.34 -25.24 2.39
C PRO A 349 9.21 -24.12 2.94
N ASP A 350 8.58 -23.03 3.37
CA ASP A 350 9.22 -21.96 4.13
C ASP A 350 9.20 -22.28 5.65
N LEU A 351 9.91 -21.46 6.43
CA LEU A 351 9.91 -21.63 7.90
C LEU A 351 8.52 -21.43 8.49
N GLY A 352 7.69 -20.57 7.92
CA GLY A 352 6.31 -20.37 8.35
C GLY A 352 5.46 -21.62 8.18
N HIS A 353 5.59 -22.30 7.04
CA HIS A 353 4.89 -23.55 6.78
C HIS A 353 5.41 -24.69 7.69
N TRP A 354 6.73 -24.77 7.89
CA TRP A 354 7.33 -25.74 8.81
C TRP A 354 6.84 -25.54 10.24
N LEU A 355 6.80 -24.29 10.74
CA LEU A 355 6.31 -23.97 12.09
C LEU A 355 4.81 -24.27 12.30
N THR A 356 4.01 -24.16 11.25
CA THR A 356 2.55 -24.41 11.34
C THR A 356 2.17 -25.88 11.18
N SER A 357 3.13 -26.76 10.90
CA SER A 357 2.87 -28.20 10.83
C SER A 357 2.50 -28.76 12.21
N SER A 358 1.74 -29.86 12.23
CA SER A 358 1.26 -30.51 13.46
C SER A 358 2.37 -30.90 14.42
N ASP A 359 3.55 -31.22 13.89
CA ASP A 359 4.68 -31.77 14.64
C ASP A 359 5.49 -30.70 15.38
N HIS A 360 5.35 -29.43 14.98
CA HIS A 360 6.11 -28.28 15.51
C HIS A 360 5.27 -27.29 16.31
N LYS A 361 4.12 -27.73 16.84
CA LYS A 361 3.24 -26.88 17.67
C LYS A 361 3.91 -26.40 18.96
N SER A 362 4.83 -27.18 19.55
CA SER A 362 5.60 -26.79 20.73
C SER A 362 6.51 -25.62 20.44
N GLU A 363 7.25 -25.67 19.34
CA GLU A 363 8.15 -24.62 18.90
C GLU A 363 7.39 -23.34 18.57
N LEU A 364 6.27 -23.46 17.86
CA LEU A 364 5.38 -22.33 17.57
C LEU A 364 4.83 -21.71 18.85
N SER A 365 4.48 -22.52 19.86
CA SER A 365 3.96 -22.04 21.15
C SER A 365 5.01 -21.20 21.90
N VAL A 366 6.24 -21.71 21.99
CA VAL A 366 7.35 -20.98 22.62
C VAL A 366 7.65 -19.69 21.85
N LEU A 367 7.72 -19.77 20.52
CA LEU A 367 7.98 -18.61 19.68
C LEU A 367 6.88 -17.54 19.80
N ALA A 368 5.61 -17.95 19.86
CA ALA A 368 4.49 -17.05 20.07
C ALA A 368 4.56 -16.37 21.45
N ALA A 369 4.81 -17.11 22.51
CA ALA A 369 4.95 -16.56 23.87
C ALA A 369 6.11 -15.55 23.96
N LEU A 370 7.27 -15.90 23.41
CA LEU A 370 8.42 -15.00 23.33
C LEU A 370 8.09 -13.74 22.51
N SER A 371 7.43 -13.91 21.37
CA SER A 371 7.04 -12.79 20.50
C SER A 371 6.09 -11.84 21.22
N LEU A 372 5.06 -12.33 21.88
CA LEU A 372 4.11 -11.50 22.64
C LEU A 372 4.80 -10.77 23.79
N THR A 373 5.72 -11.44 24.51
CA THR A 373 6.52 -10.81 25.56
C THR A 373 7.41 -9.69 25.00
N MET A 374 8.06 -9.93 23.87
CA MET A 374 8.90 -8.92 23.22
C MET A 374 8.09 -7.72 22.70
N ILE A 375 6.88 -7.94 22.15
CA ILE A 375 5.96 -6.88 21.78
C ILE A 375 5.66 -5.99 23.00
N PHE A 376 5.33 -6.61 24.14
CA PHE A 376 5.09 -5.86 25.37
C PHE A 376 6.30 -5.01 25.76
N VAL A 377 7.50 -5.58 25.80
CA VAL A 377 8.73 -4.87 26.18
C VAL A 377 9.04 -3.68 25.28
N LEU A 378 8.83 -3.84 23.95
CA LEU A 378 9.12 -2.78 22.98
C LEU A 378 8.11 -1.63 23.04
N VAL A 379 6.84 -1.94 23.26
CA VAL A 379 5.75 -0.95 23.14
C VAL A 379 5.45 -0.22 24.44
N GLN A 380 5.56 -0.89 25.62
CA GLN A 380 5.12 -0.37 26.92
C GLN A 380 5.81 0.92 27.39
N LYS A 381 7.03 1.21 26.91
CA LYS A 381 7.90 2.26 27.47
C LYS A 381 7.29 3.65 27.53
N ARG A 382 6.36 3.97 26.61
CA ARG A 382 5.75 5.30 26.47
C ARG A 382 4.24 5.31 26.74
N CYS A 383 3.65 4.17 27.12
CA CYS A 383 2.23 4.06 27.44
C CYS A 383 1.95 4.50 28.88
N SER A 384 0.73 4.98 29.11
CA SER A 384 0.20 5.20 30.47
C SER A 384 0.10 3.88 31.25
N LEU A 385 -0.03 3.93 32.57
CA LEU A 385 -0.11 2.73 33.40
C LEU A 385 -1.36 1.89 33.02
N THR A 386 -2.48 2.55 32.77
CA THR A 386 -3.71 1.89 32.35
C THR A 386 -3.55 1.14 31.03
N SER A 387 -2.91 1.78 30.04
CA SER A 387 -2.63 1.18 28.74
C SER A 387 -1.59 0.05 28.81
N LYS A 388 -0.63 0.12 29.73
CA LYS A 388 0.31 -1.00 29.99
C LYS A 388 -0.41 -2.24 30.52
N VAL A 389 -1.31 -2.04 31.47
CA VAL A 389 -2.12 -3.13 32.05
C VAL A 389 -3.04 -3.71 30.98
N ALA A 390 -3.74 -2.85 30.22
CA ALA A 390 -4.60 -3.26 29.11
C ALA A 390 -3.83 -4.04 28.04
N MET A 391 -2.62 -3.58 27.68
CA MET A 391 -1.74 -4.27 26.74
C MET A 391 -1.33 -5.65 27.25
N ALA A 392 -0.94 -5.77 28.54
CA ALA A 392 -0.56 -7.06 29.12
C ALA A 392 -1.71 -8.07 29.07
N PHE A 393 -2.93 -7.66 29.47
CA PHE A 393 -4.11 -8.53 29.40
C PHE A 393 -4.52 -8.83 27.95
N GLY A 394 -4.41 -7.86 27.04
CA GLY A 394 -4.66 -8.05 25.63
C GLY A 394 -3.72 -9.09 25.00
N LEU A 395 -2.41 -9.01 25.26
CA LEU A 395 -1.42 -9.97 24.76
C LEU A 395 -1.60 -11.35 25.37
N LEU A 396 -1.93 -11.45 26.67
CA LEU A 396 -2.30 -12.71 27.30
C LEU A 396 -3.56 -13.29 26.65
N GLY A 397 -4.57 -12.46 26.39
CA GLY A 397 -5.80 -12.84 25.69
C GLY A 397 -5.53 -13.36 24.28
N ILE A 398 -4.56 -12.80 23.55
CA ILE A 398 -4.13 -13.31 22.24
C ILE A 398 -3.55 -14.71 22.36
N TYR A 399 -2.71 -14.97 23.37
CA TYR A 399 -2.18 -16.32 23.60
C TYR A 399 -3.31 -17.31 23.89
N CYS A 400 -4.25 -16.95 24.78
CA CYS A 400 -5.43 -17.76 25.08
C CYS A 400 -6.30 -18.00 23.82
N TYR A 401 -6.53 -17.00 23.01
CA TYR A 401 -7.24 -17.12 21.73
C TYR A 401 -6.56 -18.13 20.81
N ARG A 402 -5.24 -18.02 20.63
CA ARG A 402 -4.46 -18.94 19.78
C ARG A 402 -4.48 -20.37 20.31
N ALA A 403 -4.48 -20.53 21.62
CA ALA A 403 -4.62 -21.85 22.24
C ALA A 403 -6.04 -22.42 22.05
N ALA A 404 -7.07 -21.59 22.21
CA ALA A 404 -8.47 -22.00 22.03
C ALA A 404 -8.77 -22.51 20.61
N ILE A 405 -8.18 -21.91 19.57
CA ILE A 405 -8.32 -22.35 18.18
C ILE A 405 -7.33 -23.48 17.79
N GLY A 406 -6.53 -23.98 18.75
CA GLY A 406 -5.62 -25.10 18.53
C GLY A 406 -4.32 -24.78 17.79
N ASN A 407 -3.99 -23.51 17.59
CA ASN A 407 -2.75 -23.09 16.92
C ASN A 407 -1.52 -23.21 17.83
N VAL A 408 -1.70 -23.05 19.15
CA VAL A 408 -0.64 -23.07 20.18
C VAL A 408 -1.06 -24.00 21.30
N LEU A 409 -0.10 -24.59 22.01
CA LEU A 409 -0.36 -25.48 23.13
C LEU A 409 -0.60 -24.67 24.41
N PHE A 410 -1.59 -25.09 25.20
CA PHE A 410 -1.71 -24.65 26.58
C PHE A 410 -0.75 -25.49 27.46
N PRO A 411 0.02 -24.89 28.38
CA PRO A 411 1.01 -25.63 29.18
C PRO A 411 0.46 -26.81 29.99
N TRP A 412 -0.84 -26.83 30.27
CA TRP A 412 -1.53 -27.84 31.08
C TRP A 412 -2.68 -28.58 30.38
N GLN A 413 -2.87 -28.36 29.08
CA GLN A 413 -3.92 -29.00 28.30
C GLN A 413 -3.35 -30.27 27.63
N GLN A 414 -3.66 -31.44 28.18
CA GLN A 414 -3.18 -32.72 27.65
C GLN A 414 -4.06 -33.34 26.56
N ASP A 415 -5.31 -32.86 26.37
CA ASP A 415 -6.24 -33.44 25.40
C ASP A 415 -6.88 -32.40 24.49
N ASN A 416 -6.74 -32.62 23.16
CA ASN A 416 -7.26 -31.78 22.06
C ASN A 416 -8.80 -31.85 21.88
N LYS A 417 -9.60 -32.17 22.89
CA LYS A 417 -11.01 -32.52 22.68
C LYS A 417 -11.96 -31.34 22.50
N ASP A 418 -11.62 -30.14 22.95
CA ASP A 418 -12.51 -28.97 22.85
C ASP A 418 -11.85 -27.81 22.18
N ILE A 419 -11.69 -27.91 20.85
CA ILE A 419 -11.32 -26.74 20.02
C ILE A 419 -12.53 -25.82 19.95
N SER A 420 -12.49 -24.71 20.69
CA SER A 420 -13.50 -23.67 20.61
C SER A 420 -13.27 -22.80 19.36
N LYS A 421 -14.31 -22.07 18.91
CA LYS A 421 -14.13 -21.09 17.83
C LYS A 421 -13.29 -19.87 18.27
N GLY A 422 -12.89 -19.78 19.54
CA GLY A 422 -12.08 -18.68 20.08
C GLY A 422 -12.78 -17.31 20.09
N ILE A 423 -14.10 -17.28 19.91
CA ILE A 423 -14.87 -16.04 19.71
C ILE A 423 -14.84 -15.18 20.97
N THR A 424 -15.00 -15.80 22.13
CA THR A 424 -15.04 -15.10 23.43
C THR A 424 -13.68 -14.51 23.76
N GLU A 425 -12.61 -15.26 23.53
CA GLU A 425 -11.23 -14.84 23.75
C GLU A 425 -10.84 -13.69 22.81
N ALA A 426 -11.23 -13.77 21.53
CA ALA A 426 -11.00 -12.68 20.58
C ALA A 426 -11.77 -11.39 20.98
N ARG A 427 -13.04 -11.51 21.41
CA ARG A 427 -13.82 -10.38 21.90
C ARG A 427 -13.22 -9.76 23.16
N PHE A 428 -12.69 -10.58 24.05
CA PHE A 428 -11.94 -10.11 25.21
C PHE A 428 -10.76 -9.22 24.78
N VAL A 429 -9.98 -9.64 23.79
CA VAL A 429 -8.87 -8.84 23.26
C VAL A 429 -9.37 -7.54 22.63
N TYR A 430 -10.47 -7.57 21.86
CA TYR A 430 -11.04 -6.36 21.25
C TYR A 430 -11.43 -5.30 22.29
N VAL A 431 -11.90 -5.69 23.46
CA VAL A 431 -12.20 -4.73 24.54
C VAL A 431 -10.95 -3.94 24.94
N PHE A 432 -9.78 -4.59 25.04
CA PHE A 432 -8.53 -3.91 25.35
C PHE A 432 -8.02 -3.06 24.18
N VAL A 433 -8.12 -3.58 22.95
CA VAL A 433 -7.77 -2.82 21.74
C VAL A 433 -8.56 -1.52 21.68
N LEU A 434 -9.89 -1.62 21.80
CA LEU A 434 -10.76 -0.45 21.76
C LEU A 434 -10.53 0.47 22.96
N GLY A 435 -10.26 -0.08 24.15
CA GLY A 435 -9.93 0.69 25.34
C GLY A 435 -8.66 1.52 25.16
N ILE A 436 -7.59 0.94 24.61
CA ILE A 436 -6.31 1.64 24.34
C ILE A 436 -6.51 2.70 23.23
N LEU A 437 -7.22 2.37 22.15
CA LEU A 437 -7.52 3.31 21.08
C LEU A 437 -8.38 4.48 21.58
N PHE A 438 -9.35 4.22 22.46
CA PHE A 438 -10.19 5.25 23.05
C PHE A 438 -9.38 6.18 23.98
N THR A 439 -8.52 5.64 24.85
CA THR A 439 -7.65 6.45 25.72
C THR A 439 -6.71 7.32 24.89
N GLY A 440 -6.06 6.75 23.87
CA GLY A 440 -5.19 7.50 22.96
C GLY A 440 -5.91 8.61 22.20
N THR A 441 -7.11 8.34 21.69
CA THR A 441 -7.93 9.35 20.99
C THR A 441 -8.40 10.44 21.94
N LYS A 442 -8.82 10.07 23.15
CA LYS A 442 -9.22 11.03 24.20
C LYS A 442 -8.07 11.98 24.54
N ASP A 443 -6.86 11.46 24.75
CA ASP A 443 -5.69 12.26 25.09
C ASP A 443 -5.27 13.16 23.92
N LEU A 444 -5.40 12.67 22.68
CA LEU A 444 -5.20 13.45 21.47
C LEU A 444 -6.18 14.62 21.35
N LEU A 445 -7.47 14.36 21.55
CA LEU A 445 -8.51 15.39 21.53
C LEU A 445 -8.33 16.40 22.68
N LYS A 446 -7.98 15.93 23.88
CA LYS A 446 -7.68 16.80 25.02
C LYS A 446 -6.52 17.75 24.71
N SER A 447 -5.47 17.25 24.07
CA SER A 447 -4.32 18.07 23.68
C SER A 447 -4.65 19.15 22.65
N GLN A 448 -5.75 19.00 21.89
CA GLN A 448 -6.24 20.01 20.96
C GLN A 448 -7.07 21.11 21.65
N ILE A 449 -7.88 20.74 22.67
CA ILE A 449 -8.77 21.66 23.38
C ILE A 449 -7.98 22.55 24.37
N VAL A 450 -6.98 21.95 25.03
CA VAL A 450 -6.08 22.66 25.95
C VAL A 450 -4.78 22.95 25.20
N ALA A 451 -4.72 24.11 24.58
CA ALA A 451 -3.55 24.53 23.81
C ALA A 451 -2.23 24.28 24.60
N ALA A 452 -1.35 23.44 24.02
CA ALA A 452 0.03 23.20 24.42
C ALA A 452 0.34 22.05 25.40
N ASP A 453 -0.49 21.03 25.58
CA ASP A 453 0.01 19.82 26.26
C ASP A 453 0.68 18.85 25.26
N PHE A 454 1.93 19.20 24.89
CA PHE A 454 2.77 18.39 24.00
C PHE A 454 2.96 16.95 24.52
N THR A 455 2.98 16.78 25.84
CA THR A 455 3.14 15.46 26.47
C THR A 455 1.90 14.58 26.25
N ALA A 456 0.69 15.14 26.41
CA ALA A 456 -0.56 14.42 26.16
C ALA A 456 -0.68 14.01 24.68
N ARG A 457 -0.28 14.88 23.73
CA ARG A 457 -0.30 14.57 22.30
C ARG A 457 0.63 13.40 21.95
N THR A 458 1.87 13.41 22.48
CA THR A 458 2.83 12.34 22.20
C THR A 458 2.43 11.02 22.84
N VAL A 459 1.89 11.05 24.05
CA VAL A 459 1.38 9.84 24.73
C VAL A 459 0.15 9.29 23.98
N GLY A 460 -0.81 10.15 23.62
CA GLY A 460 -2.03 9.73 22.91
C GLY A 460 -1.73 9.07 21.56
N LEU A 461 -0.83 9.64 20.76
CA LEU A 461 -0.41 9.04 19.49
C LEU A 461 0.31 7.70 19.68
N TRP A 462 1.14 7.59 20.75
CA TRP A 462 1.82 6.33 21.05
C TRP A 462 0.85 5.25 21.53
N GLU A 463 -0.19 5.62 22.28
CA GLU A 463 -1.26 4.69 22.67
C GLU A 463 -2.07 4.21 21.48
N ILE A 464 -2.39 5.09 20.52
CA ILE A 464 -3.02 4.68 19.26
C ILE A 464 -2.14 3.66 18.52
N HIS A 465 -0.84 3.95 18.38
CA HIS A 465 0.10 2.99 17.78
C HIS A 465 0.11 1.65 18.54
N SER A 466 0.10 1.69 19.86
CA SER A 466 0.07 0.49 20.70
C SER A 466 -1.20 -0.34 20.52
N GLY A 467 -2.35 0.32 20.41
CA GLY A 467 -3.63 -0.32 20.09
C GLY A 467 -3.63 -0.98 18.71
N LEU A 468 -3.05 -0.32 17.71
CA LEU A 468 -2.88 -0.89 16.35
C LEU A 468 -1.92 -2.10 16.36
N VAL A 469 -0.84 -2.06 17.15
CA VAL A 469 0.06 -3.20 17.33
C VAL A 469 -0.67 -4.39 17.96
N LEU A 470 -1.48 -4.15 19.00
CA LEU A 470 -2.27 -5.21 19.65
C LEU A 470 -3.29 -5.81 18.69
N LEU A 471 -3.97 -4.99 17.89
CA LEU A 471 -4.88 -5.45 16.86
C LEU A 471 -4.15 -6.27 15.78
N ALA A 472 -2.99 -5.82 15.32
CA ALA A 472 -2.18 -6.58 14.36
C ALA A 472 -1.74 -7.93 14.94
N ALA A 473 -1.31 -7.99 16.20
CA ALA A 473 -0.93 -9.24 16.87
C ALA A 473 -2.10 -10.24 16.97
N LEU A 474 -3.34 -9.74 17.14
CA LEU A 474 -4.54 -10.58 17.15
C LEU A 474 -4.84 -11.17 15.76
N LEU A 475 -4.76 -10.36 14.71
CA LEU A 475 -5.24 -10.71 13.36
C LEU A 475 -4.20 -11.46 12.52
N LEU A 476 -2.90 -11.18 12.71
CA LEU A 476 -1.82 -11.84 11.97
C LEU A 476 -1.75 -13.34 12.30
N ARG A 477 -1.31 -14.14 11.32
CA ARG A 477 -1.06 -15.57 11.52
C ARG A 477 -0.06 -15.80 12.65
N PRO A 478 -0.15 -16.91 13.42
CA PRO A 478 0.71 -17.13 14.59
C PRO A 478 2.21 -17.12 14.26
N HIS A 479 2.62 -17.69 13.12
CA HIS A 479 4.00 -17.65 12.66
C HIS A 479 4.48 -16.26 12.20
N ASN A 480 3.57 -15.29 12.03
CA ASN A 480 3.89 -13.90 11.70
C ASN A 480 4.09 -12.98 12.93
N LEU A 481 3.89 -13.48 14.15
CA LEU A 481 4.22 -12.71 15.36
C LEU A 481 5.69 -12.26 15.42
N PRO A 482 6.69 -13.10 15.06
CA PRO A 482 8.08 -12.66 14.95
C PRO A 482 8.29 -11.54 13.92
N VAL A 483 7.51 -11.51 12.83
CA VAL A 483 7.57 -10.42 11.85
C VAL A 483 7.21 -9.10 12.52
N LEU A 484 6.14 -9.09 13.32
CA LEU A 484 5.71 -7.92 14.07
C LEU A 484 6.77 -7.47 15.08
N VAL A 485 7.37 -8.41 15.83
CA VAL A 485 8.48 -8.13 16.78
C VAL A 485 9.65 -7.47 16.06
N LEU A 486 10.10 -8.06 14.96
CA LEU A 486 11.24 -7.54 14.20
C LEU A 486 10.91 -6.19 13.56
N SER A 487 9.67 -5.96 13.14
CA SER A 487 9.22 -4.64 12.69
C SER A 487 9.40 -3.58 13.77
N LEU A 488 8.90 -3.83 14.99
CA LEU A 488 9.01 -2.92 16.12
C LEU A 488 10.48 -2.74 16.58
N ALA A 489 11.27 -3.80 16.53
CA ALA A 489 12.69 -3.74 16.83
C ALA A 489 13.45 -2.87 15.83
N ILE A 490 13.20 -3.05 14.53
CA ILE A 490 13.80 -2.22 13.47
C ILE A 490 13.39 -0.76 13.63
N GLN A 491 12.10 -0.47 13.88
CA GLN A 491 11.64 0.91 14.17
C GLN A 491 12.40 1.53 15.34
N THR A 492 12.63 0.76 16.41
CA THR A 492 13.37 1.21 17.58
C THR A 492 14.85 1.46 17.25
N ILE A 493 15.50 0.53 16.55
CA ILE A 493 16.91 0.64 16.13
C ILE A 493 17.09 1.85 15.21
N MET A 494 16.26 1.99 14.18
CA MET A 494 16.32 3.12 13.26
C MET A 494 16.13 4.46 13.97
N THR A 495 15.18 4.53 14.91
CA THR A 495 14.92 5.74 15.69
C THR A 495 16.09 6.12 16.59
N GLN A 496 16.63 5.16 17.34
CA GLN A 496 17.63 5.44 18.39
C GLN A 496 19.03 5.63 17.83
N PHE A 497 19.41 4.82 16.84
CA PHE A 497 20.80 4.73 16.38
C PHE A 497 21.05 5.34 15.00
N ILE A 498 19.99 5.59 14.21
CA ILE A 498 20.15 6.12 12.85
C ILE A 498 19.53 7.51 12.71
N TRP A 499 18.19 7.62 12.83
CA TRP A 499 17.51 8.88 12.51
C TRP A 499 17.81 10.02 13.48
N ARG A 500 17.95 9.74 14.77
CA ARG A 500 18.28 10.78 15.78
C ARG A 500 19.74 11.20 15.70
N PRO A 501 20.73 10.28 15.73
CA PRO A 501 22.14 10.67 15.69
C PRO A 501 22.55 11.34 14.38
N LEU A 502 22.03 10.89 13.23
CA LEU A 502 22.38 11.43 11.91
C LEU A 502 21.55 12.66 11.51
N ARG A 503 20.58 13.09 12.32
CA ARG A 503 19.70 14.25 12.07
C ARG A 503 19.09 14.23 10.65
N HIS A 504 18.56 13.08 10.23
CA HIS A 504 17.93 12.93 8.92
C HIS A 504 16.77 13.90 8.71
N ASN A 505 16.62 14.39 7.48
CA ASN A 505 15.52 15.25 7.05
C ASN A 505 14.18 14.54 7.15
N VAL A 506 13.09 15.32 7.27
CA VAL A 506 11.71 14.80 7.28
C VAL A 506 11.42 13.99 6.01
N THR A 507 11.89 14.43 4.87
CA THR A 507 11.70 13.74 3.58
C THR A 507 12.38 12.37 3.57
N GLU A 508 13.67 12.30 3.94
CA GLU A 508 14.44 11.05 4.02
C GLU A 508 13.76 10.05 4.97
N VAL A 509 13.38 10.51 6.15
CA VAL A 509 12.68 9.67 7.15
C VAL A 509 11.35 9.17 6.62
N THR A 510 10.60 10.00 5.91
CA THR A 510 9.30 9.63 5.32
C THR A 510 9.47 8.57 4.24
N VAL A 511 10.46 8.72 3.35
CA VAL A 511 10.78 7.71 2.31
C VAL A 511 11.17 6.39 2.94
N MET A 512 12.04 6.41 3.96
CA MET A 512 12.45 5.19 4.67
C MET A 512 11.25 4.48 5.31
N HIS A 513 10.33 5.21 5.96
CA HIS A 513 9.12 4.62 6.54
C HIS A 513 8.23 3.99 5.47
N TYR A 514 8.05 4.66 4.32
CA TYR A 514 7.30 4.11 3.20
C TYR A 514 7.94 2.81 2.68
N TRP A 515 9.24 2.80 2.43
CA TRP A 515 9.96 1.63 1.92
C TRP A 515 9.89 0.45 2.89
N PHE A 516 10.12 0.68 4.19
CA PHE A 516 9.96 -0.36 5.19
C PHE A 516 8.51 -0.83 5.29
N GLY A 517 7.54 0.07 5.23
CA GLY A 517 6.12 -0.30 5.22
C GLY A 517 5.77 -1.25 4.07
N GLN A 518 6.24 -0.96 2.85
CA GLN A 518 6.06 -1.82 1.68
C GLN A 518 6.80 -3.16 1.84
N ALA A 519 8.05 -3.14 2.30
CA ALA A 519 8.79 -4.37 2.54
C ALA A 519 8.10 -5.26 3.59
N PHE A 520 7.56 -4.68 4.66
CA PHE A 520 6.85 -5.43 5.69
C PHE A 520 5.50 -6.00 5.23
N PHE A 521 4.85 -5.38 4.25
CA PHE A 521 3.70 -5.98 3.59
C PHE A 521 4.07 -7.37 3.00
N TYR A 522 5.19 -7.46 2.32
CA TYR A 522 5.66 -8.73 1.73
C TYR A 522 6.26 -9.69 2.77
N PHE A 523 6.93 -9.19 3.81
CA PHE A 523 7.48 -10.04 4.87
C PHE A 523 6.41 -10.79 5.68
N GLN A 524 5.17 -10.31 5.67
CA GLN A 524 4.02 -10.99 6.26
C GLN A 524 3.49 -12.17 5.42
N GLY A 525 4.09 -12.45 4.27
CA GLY A 525 3.64 -13.49 3.34
C GLY A 525 2.59 -13.02 2.34
N ASN A 526 2.30 -11.72 2.26
CA ASN A 526 1.43 -11.16 1.24
C ASN A 526 2.15 -11.13 -0.12
N SER A 527 1.39 -11.25 -1.19
CA SER A 527 1.84 -11.01 -2.57
C SER A 527 0.80 -10.17 -3.31
N ASN A 528 1.09 -9.85 -4.56
CA ASN A 528 0.13 -9.13 -5.41
C ASN A 528 -1.03 -10.01 -5.91
N SER A 529 -1.14 -11.25 -5.43
CA SER A 529 -2.25 -12.16 -5.73
C SER A 529 -3.31 -12.09 -4.63
N ILE A 530 -4.59 -11.98 -5.04
CA ILE A 530 -5.72 -12.02 -4.11
C ILE A 530 -5.76 -13.33 -3.31
N ALA A 531 -5.21 -14.42 -3.87
CA ALA A 531 -5.15 -15.72 -3.19
C ALA A 531 -4.32 -15.74 -1.90
N THR A 532 -3.43 -14.77 -1.70
CA THR A 532 -2.60 -14.68 -0.48
C THR A 532 -3.26 -13.90 0.67
N VAL A 533 -4.39 -13.24 0.40
CA VAL A 533 -5.16 -12.51 1.42
C VAL A 533 -5.68 -13.50 2.47
N ASP A 534 -5.42 -13.19 3.74
CA ASP A 534 -5.91 -14.01 4.85
C ASP A 534 -7.36 -13.66 5.21
N ILE A 535 -8.29 -14.35 4.55
CA ILE A 535 -9.74 -14.17 4.78
C ILE A 535 -10.12 -14.56 6.22
N SER A 536 -9.35 -15.46 6.88
CA SER A 536 -9.65 -15.90 8.24
C SER A 536 -9.59 -14.76 9.26
N ALA A 537 -8.79 -13.74 9.00
CA ALA A 537 -8.72 -12.52 9.82
C ALA A 537 -10.08 -11.81 9.92
N GLY A 538 -10.88 -11.86 8.86
CA GLY A 538 -12.22 -11.27 8.81
C GLY A 538 -13.27 -11.94 9.70
N PHE A 539 -12.99 -13.16 10.18
CA PHE A 539 -13.90 -13.91 11.04
C PHE A 539 -13.50 -13.89 12.51
N VAL A 540 -12.36 -13.30 12.86
CA VAL A 540 -11.86 -13.27 14.24
C VAL A 540 -12.86 -12.54 15.15
N GLY A 541 -13.43 -13.27 16.12
CA GLY A 541 -14.39 -12.73 17.09
C GLY A 541 -15.82 -12.55 16.58
N LEU A 542 -16.12 -12.94 15.33
CA LEU A 542 -17.47 -12.87 14.75
C LEU A 542 -18.18 -14.24 14.83
N ASP A 543 -19.43 -14.25 15.24
CA ASP A 543 -20.28 -15.46 15.27
C ASP A 543 -20.76 -15.86 13.88
N ALA A 544 -21.07 -14.85 13.05
CA ALA A 544 -21.54 -14.98 11.68
C ALA A 544 -20.83 -13.98 10.78
N TYR A 545 -20.89 -14.20 9.49
CA TYR A 545 -20.34 -13.26 8.51
C TYR A 545 -21.08 -11.92 8.58
N MET A 546 -20.36 -10.87 8.91
CA MET A 546 -20.79 -9.48 8.82
C MET A 546 -19.87 -8.74 7.85
N GLU A 547 -20.39 -8.25 6.75
CA GLU A 547 -19.62 -7.73 5.62
C GLU A 547 -18.67 -6.60 6.04
N ILE A 548 -19.16 -5.55 6.68
CA ILE A 548 -18.34 -4.37 7.02
C ILE A 548 -17.20 -4.71 7.99
N PRO A 549 -17.44 -5.36 9.15
CA PRO A 549 -16.36 -5.77 10.04
C PRO A 549 -15.38 -6.74 9.39
N ALA A 550 -15.87 -7.72 8.64
CA ALA A 550 -15.01 -8.71 7.99
C ALA A 550 -14.07 -8.06 6.97
N VAL A 551 -14.57 -7.17 6.12
CA VAL A 551 -13.77 -6.42 5.14
C VAL A 551 -12.74 -5.54 5.86
N PHE A 552 -13.14 -4.82 6.91
CA PHE A 552 -12.24 -3.96 7.68
C PHE A 552 -11.10 -4.76 8.33
N LEU A 553 -11.42 -5.86 9.01
CA LEU A 553 -10.43 -6.70 9.69
C LEU A 553 -9.46 -7.36 8.69
N THR A 554 -9.97 -7.87 7.57
CA THR A 554 -9.15 -8.44 6.50
C THR A 554 -8.24 -7.38 5.86
N ALA A 555 -8.76 -6.20 5.56
CA ALA A 555 -7.98 -5.10 5.02
C ALA A 555 -6.90 -4.65 6.02
N PHE A 556 -7.24 -4.49 7.30
CA PHE A 556 -6.27 -4.11 8.33
C PHE A 556 -5.17 -5.19 8.48
N ALA A 557 -5.52 -6.48 8.53
CA ALA A 557 -4.55 -7.56 8.60
C ALA A 557 -3.56 -7.53 7.42
N THR A 558 -4.10 -7.33 6.21
CA THR A 558 -3.31 -7.26 4.97
C THR A 558 -2.34 -6.06 4.97
N TYR A 559 -2.82 -4.88 5.37
CA TYR A 559 -2.04 -3.63 5.36
C TYR A 559 -1.39 -3.29 6.70
N SER A 560 -1.35 -4.20 7.66
CA SER A 560 -0.81 -3.93 9.00
C SER A 560 0.65 -3.46 8.96
N GLY A 561 1.49 -3.96 8.05
CA GLY A 561 2.85 -3.47 7.82
C GLY A 561 2.88 -1.97 7.52
N PRO A 562 2.36 -1.51 6.37
CA PRO A 562 2.29 -0.08 6.01
C PRO A 562 1.64 0.78 7.10
N VAL A 563 0.53 0.33 7.70
CA VAL A 563 -0.19 1.08 8.76
C VAL A 563 0.68 1.30 10.00
N LEU A 564 1.37 0.27 10.47
CA LEU A 564 2.25 0.37 11.65
C LEU A 564 3.47 1.26 11.37
N TRP A 565 4.03 1.22 10.16
CA TRP A 565 5.12 2.11 9.80
C TRP A 565 4.67 3.56 9.63
N ALA A 566 3.50 3.81 9.04
CA ALA A 566 2.92 5.15 8.95
C ALA A 566 2.57 5.73 10.33
N SER A 567 1.96 4.94 11.22
CA SER A 567 1.66 5.37 12.59
C SER A 567 2.93 5.67 13.39
N HIS A 568 4.01 4.89 13.19
CA HIS A 568 5.32 5.15 13.79
C HIS A 568 5.95 6.45 13.25
N LEU A 569 5.82 6.74 11.93
CA LEU A 569 6.28 8.00 11.33
C LEU A 569 5.65 9.22 12.02
N VAL A 570 4.31 9.19 12.18
CA VAL A 570 3.58 10.27 12.87
C VAL A 570 4.08 10.46 14.29
N ASN A 571 4.25 9.36 15.04
CA ASN A 571 4.83 9.39 16.40
C ASN A 571 6.24 9.97 16.45
N PHE A 572 7.09 9.56 15.51
CA PHE A 572 8.47 10.02 15.45
C PHE A 572 8.56 11.52 15.15
N LEU A 573 7.82 12.01 14.17
CA LEU A 573 7.81 13.42 13.78
C LEU A 573 7.21 14.29 14.89
N THR A 574 6.10 13.88 15.48
CA THR A 574 5.45 14.62 16.57
C THR A 574 6.34 14.68 17.82
N SER A 575 7.15 13.65 18.09
CA SER A 575 8.08 13.65 19.24
C SER A 575 9.28 14.60 19.07
N LYS A 576 9.60 15.01 17.84
CA LYS A 576 10.73 15.91 17.54
C LYS A 576 10.33 17.37 17.38
N ALA A 577 9.10 17.65 16.97
CA ALA A 577 8.76 18.95 16.43
C ALA A 577 7.88 19.76 17.37
N SER A 578 8.35 20.95 17.68
CA SER A 578 7.54 22.08 18.09
C SER A 578 6.79 22.73 16.88
N SER A 579 7.05 22.34 15.65
CA SER A 579 6.43 22.95 14.48
C SER A 579 5.55 21.95 13.69
N GLY A 580 4.28 22.30 13.50
CA GLY A 580 3.31 21.56 12.70
C GLY A 580 3.71 21.36 11.22
N SER A 581 4.62 22.20 10.72
CA SER A 581 5.13 22.13 9.34
C SER A 581 5.80 20.80 8.98
N ALA A 582 6.40 20.10 9.96
CA ALA A 582 7.07 18.82 9.70
C ALA A 582 6.09 17.69 9.35
N LEU A 583 4.94 17.63 10.02
CA LEU A 583 3.91 16.62 9.76
C LEU A 583 3.22 16.87 8.42
N SER A 584 2.88 18.12 8.11
CA SER A 584 2.31 18.50 6.82
C SER A 584 3.26 18.17 5.66
N ARG A 585 4.55 18.46 5.82
CA ARG A 585 5.60 18.11 4.84
C ARG A 585 5.72 16.58 4.66
N ALA A 586 5.68 15.82 5.74
CA ALA A 586 5.70 14.36 5.67
C ALA A 586 4.47 13.79 4.97
N CYS A 587 3.27 14.28 5.28
CA CYS A 587 2.03 13.90 4.59
C CYS A 587 2.13 14.18 3.09
N PHE A 588 2.63 15.34 2.70
CA PHE A 588 2.84 15.69 1.30
C PHE A 588 3.82 14.73 0.60
N CYS A 589 4.99 14.48 1.20
CA CYS A 589 5.98 13.54 0.66
C CYS A 589 5.41 12.12 0.55
N TYR A 590 4.70 11.65 1.57
CA TYR A 590 4.09 10.31 1.57
C TYR A 590 3.02 10.20 0.47
N ALA A 591 2.15 11.20 0.34
CA ALA A 591 1.15 11.26 -0.72
C ALA A 591 1.78 11.27 -2.11
N LEU A 592 2.85 12.03 -2.32
CA LEU A 592 3.58 12.09 -3.59
C LEU A 592 4.19 10.74 -3.96
N ILE A 593 4.89 10.09 -3.01
CA ILE A 593 5.56 8.80 -3.24
C ILE A 593 4.53 7.69 -3.48
N CYS A 594 3.40 7.71 -2.80
CA CYS A 594 2.32 6.74 -2.98
C CYS A 594 1.56 6.95 -4.29
N SER A 595 1.27 8.21 -4.67
CA SER A 595 0.48 8.52 -5.89
C SER A 595 1.27 8.31 -7.18
N THR A 596 2.60 8.43 -7.16
CA THR A 596 3.43 8.29 -8.36
C THR A 596 3.34 6.90 -9.00
N PRO A 597 3.61 5.78 -8.28
CA PRO A 597 3.46 4.44 -8.86
C PRO A 597 2.02 4.15 -9.27
N VAL A 598 1.02 4.56 -8.46
CA VAL A 598 -0.40 4.34 -8.77
C VAL A 598 -0.79 5.02 -10.08
N SER A 599 -0.36 6.26 -10.29
CA SER A 599 -0.69 7.03 -11.50
C SER A 599 -0.09 6.42 -12.77
N VAL A 600 1.16 5.99 -12.71
CA VAL A 600 1.78 5.30 -13.85
C VAL A 600 1.12 3.95 -14.08
N TYR A 601 0.82 3.25 -13.01
CA TYR A 601 0.26 1.91 -13.07
C TYR A 601 -1.18 1.89 -13.62
N ILE A 602 -2.02 2.87 -13.28
CA ILE A 602 -3.38 2.95 -13.85
C ILE A 602 -3.34 3.19 -15.36
N VAL A 603 -2.38 3.99 -15.85
CA VAL A 603 -2.17 4.19 -17.30
C VAL A 603 -1.74 2.88 -17.96
N LEU A 604 -0.80 2.15 -17.34
CA LEU A 604 -0.33 0.85 -17.84
C LEU A 604 -1.47 -0.17 -17.90
N VAL A 605 -2.25 -0.32 -16.83
CA VAL A 605 -3.38 -1.25 -16.76
C VAL A 605 -4.45 -0.90 -17.80
N THR A 606 -4.77 0.39 -17.95
CA THR A 606 -5.72 0.86 -18.95
C THR A 606 -5.24 0.56 -20.38
N SER A 607 -3.94 0.72 -20.64
CA SER A 607 -3.33 0.42 -21.94
C SER A 607 -3.27 -1.09 -22.21
N LEU A 608 -2.93 -1.89 -21.18
CA LEU A 608 -2.77 -3.33 -21.26
C LEU A 608 -4.06 -4.10 -20.96
N ARG A 609 -5.24 -3.47 -21.00
CA ARG A 609 -6.52 -4.09 -20.62
C ARG A 609 -6.86 -5.38 -21.36
N TYR A 610 -6.29 -5.61 -22.53
CA TYR A 610 -6.47 -6.85 -23.31
C TYR A 610 -5.34 -7.87 -23.08
N HIS A 611 -4.40 -7.59 -22.16
CA HIS A 611 -3.31 -8.51 -21.88
C HIS A 611 -3.82 -9.79 -21.20
N LEU A 612 -3.18 -10.93 -21.49
CA LEU A 612 -3.59 -12.24 -20.97
C LEU A 612 -3.64 -12.28 -19.43
N PHE A 613 -2.70 -11.63 -18.77
CA PHE A 613 -2.57 -11.63 -17.31
C PHE A 613 -3.26 -10.45 -16.62
N ILE A 614 -4.18 -9.75 -17.32
CA ILE A 614 -4.86 -8.57 -16.75
C ILE A 614 -5.59 -8.88 -15.44
N TRP A 615 -6.29 -10.00 -15.37
CA TRP A 615 -7.08 -10.39 -14.20
C TRP A 615 -6.28 -11.10 -13.11
N SER A 616 -5.19 -11.80 -13.47
CA SER A 616 -4.40 -12.59 -12.52
C SER A 616 -3.29 -11.77 -11.84
N VAL A 617 -2.73 -10.78 -12.52
CA VAL A 617 -1.57 -10.02 -12.05
C VAL A 617 -1.86 -8.52 -11.96
N PHE A 618 -2.30 -7.89 -13.06
CA PHE A 618 -2.39 -6.45 -13.13
C PHE A 618 -3.56 -5.86 -12.32
N SER A 619 -4.76 -6.45 -12.39
CA SER A 619 -5.92 -5.94 -11.66
C SER A 619 -5.82 -6.11 -10.14
N PRO A 620 -5.34 -7.25 -9.60
CA PRO A 620 -5.08 -7.37 -8.16
C PRO A 620 -4.11 -6.32 -7.65
N LYS A 621 -3.00 -6.09 -8.34
CA LYS A 621 -2.05 -5.05 -7.97
C LYS A 621 -2.68 -3.65 -7.97
N LEU A 622 -3.50 -3.33 -8.98
CA LEU A 622 -4.20 -2.04 -9.02
C LEU A 622 -5.14 -1.87 -7.82
N LEU A 623 -5.83 -2.94 -7.42
CA LEU A 623 -6.69 -2.92 -6.23
C LEU A 623 -5.86 -2.63 -4.96
N TYR A 624 -4.72 -3.30 -4.77
CA TYR A 624 -3.84 -3.06 -3.63
C TYR A 624 -3.33 -1.62 -3.60
N GLU A 625 -2.85 -1.10 -4.71
CA GLU A 625 -2.35 0.28 -4.80
C GLU A 625 -3.47 1.31 -4.59
N GLY A 626 -4.65 1.08 -5.17
CA GLY A 626 -5.81 1.94 -4.99
C GLY A 626 -6.26 2.01 -3.52
N MET A 627 -6.33 0.88 -2.83
CA MET A 627 -6.66 0.83 -1.40
C MET A 627 -5.61 1.55 -0.55
N HIS A 628 -4.33 1.36 -0.85
CA HIS A 628 -3.24 2.06 -0.15
C HIS A 628 -3.34 3.57 -0.35
N LEU A 629 -3.61 4.03 -1.57
CA LEU A 629 -3.79 5.45 -1.88
C LEU A 629 -4.98 6.05 -1.13
N LEU A 630 -6.13 5.35 -1.08
CA LEU A 630 -7.31 5.80 -0.36
C LEU A 630 -7.06 5.96 1.15
N ILE A 631 -6.42 4.96 1.77
CA ILE A 631 -6.06 5.00 3.19
C ILE A 631 -5.06 6.15 3.44
N THR A 632 -4.06 6.29 2.60
CA THR A 632 -3.08 7.38 2.68
C THR A 632 -3.74 8.74 2.58
N ALA A 633 -4.64 8.93 1.61
CA ALA A 633 -5.37 10.19 1.43
C ALA A 633 -6.22 10.53 2.67
N ALA A 634 -6.96 9.56 3.21
CA ALA A 634 -7.76 9.77 4.41
C ALA A 634 -6.92 10.16 5.63
N VAL A 635 -5.79 9.47 5.85
CA VAL A 635 -4.86 9.76 6.95
C VAL A 635 -4.20 11.13 6.77
N CYS A 636 -3.74 11.48 5.57
CA CYS A 636 -3.14 12.78 5.28
C CYS A 636 -4.11 13.92 5.47
N ILE A 637 -5.35 13.80 4.99
CA ILE A 637 -6.41 14.80 5.19
C ILE A 637 -6.68 15.00 6.69
N PHE A 638 -6.81 13.91 7.44
CA PHE A 638 -7.06 13.97 8.88
C PHE A 638 -5.95 14.74 9.61
N PHE A 639 -4.68 14.38 9.39
CA PHE A 639 -3.55 15.03 10.07
C PHE A 639 -3.33 16.47 9.60
N THR A 640 -3.54 16.78 8.33
CA THR A 640 -3.44 18.16 7.82
C THR A 640 -4.54 19.05 8.39
N ALA A 641 -5.78 18.55 8.48
CA ALA A 641 -6.87 19.27 9.11
C ALA A 641 -6.61 19.55 10.60
N MET A 642 -6.03 18.57 11.32
CA MET A 642 -5.63 18.75 12.71
C MET A 642 -4.52 19.79 12.91
N ASP A 643 -3.61 19.90 11.96
CA ASP A 643 -2.48 20.84 12.05
C ASP A 643 -2.93 22.30 11.83
N GLN A 644 -3.85 22.51 10.88
CA GLN A 644 -4.41 23.84 10.61
C GLN A 644 -5.21 24.45 11.78
N THR A 645 -5.85 23.63 12.60
CA THR A 645 -6.57 24.11 13.77
C THR A 645 -5.64 24.67 14.83
N ASN A 646 -4.41 24.13 14.95
CA ASN A 646 -3.41 24.60 15.91
C ASN A 646 -2.68 25.90 15.51
N THR A 647 -2.69 26.26 14.22
CA THR A 647 -2.07 27.51 13.75
C THR A 647 -3.00 28.73 13.84
N LYS A 648 -4.30 28.51 14.04
CA LYS A 648 -5.32 29.58 14.17
C LYS A 648 -5.69 29.92 15.61
N SER A 649 -5.25 29.14 16.59
CA SER A 649 -5.38 29.43 18.02
C SER A 649 -4.09 30.04 18.58
#